data_7d7d826aaae335d0dca53e97b757ebb3
#
_entry.id   7d7d826aaae335d0dca53e97b757ebb3
#
_cell.length_a   1.000
_cell.length_b   1.000
_cell.length_c   1.000
_cell.angle_alpha   90.00
_cell.angle_beta   90.00
_cell.angle_gamma   90.00
#
_symmetry.space_group_name_H-M   'P 1'
#
loop_
_entity.id
_entity.type
_entity.pdbx_description
1 polymer ?
#
loop_
_entity_poly.entity_id
_entity_poly.type
_entity_poly.pdbx_seq_one_letter_code
_entity_poly.pdbx_strand_id
1 'polypeptide(L)'
;MKKPDFKELKKLIRAISDADAACKNMYAEGDLQREQIRQLCGQIAARQAKDKLDGYSVEELKKSKAGIRVSALISAGYNTLGDIAAASDGEIRSIEGIGDKQIEAIRRIVTEFANSLSQGETVKLQREDTGLITALFRYMKCEKVRKDAGVASKGLSEQATRIAGDPFIRNGVHWLFSGSELKQHTLEMADFIYTFTESEFFGNVLGFFDLYQEGKTCSSDEAIRAFEKNGADFYALLESLGSIKGNRPFVYDSIPMMLAEEIDGLDLDLSGFTGNLRAYQVFGAKYILNQKDVLLGDEMGLGKTVQAIAAMAHISARAEGICHFLVVCPASVLVNWGREIEKFSNIRTFTLHGAGIEDSFDRWKQQGGAAITNYESMGKIVDGIDNRMKLNMLIIDEAHYIKNPDAQRTRYIRRLDNESERILLMTGTPLENRVEEMCNLLDFVRPDMTSQIRSVAHISNLPEFKQKLAPVYLRRTRSQVLTELPPISEKEEWCSMTADDTAAYIAAIGTKSFQTMRRVSFLQEDLTESAKGRRLLELCDEAVAEGRKAVVYSFYRETIARVHKLLGKRCSGVISGDVAAEERQGIIDAFSDAKEGSVLLCQVQAGGVGLNIQAASMVIFCEPQIKPSLTWQALSRVYRMGQVRNVTVYHLLCPDTIDEDMILRLEEKQISFDSFANESVVAGAYDDIMDREWINDLIKKQNEKYLPTVL
;
A
#
# COMPACT_ATOMS: atom_id res chain seq x y z
N MET A 1 -57.69 -1.91 -34.72
CA MET A 1 -56.50 -1.98 -33.82
C MET A 1 -56.28 -3.42 -33.40
N LYS A 2 -55.06 -3.91 -33.60
CA LYS A 2 -54.69 -5.27 -33.19
C LYS A 2 -54.61 -5.32 -31.64
N LYS A 3 -55.29 -6.28 -31.03
CA LYS A 3 -55.32 -6.46 -29.57
C LYS A 3 -53.94 -6.79 -29.03
N PRO A 4 -53.43 -6.16 -27.93
CA PRO A 4 -52.16 -6.53 -27.33
C PRO A 4 -52.27 -7.91 -26.66
N ASP A 5 -51.14 -8.60 -26.51
CA ASP A 5 -51.09 -9.82 -25.72
C ASP A 5 -51.06 -9.48 -24.22
N PHE A 6 -52.22 -9.49 -23.59
CA PHE A 6 -52.38 -9.13 -22.17
C PHE A 6 -51.68 -10.13 -21.23
N LYS A 7 -51.40 -11.37 -21.67
CA LYS A 7 -50.67 -12.34 -20.88
C LYS A 7 -49.19 -11.98 -20.84
N GLU A 8 -48.64 -11.66 -22.01
CA GLU A 8 -47.27 -11.16 -22.15
C GLU A 8 -47.08 -9.83 -21.41
N LEU A 9 -47.97 -8.87 -21.64
CA LEU A 9 -47.94 -7.56 -21.00
C LEU A 9 -47.93 -7.65 -19.47
N LYS A 10 -48.76 -8.53 -18.90
CA LYS A 10 -48.80 -8.79 -17.46
C LYS A 10 -47.48 -9.38 -16.95
N LYS A 11 -46.88 -10.26 -17.74
CA LYS A 11 -45.57 -10.85 -17.42
C LYS A 11 -44.45 -9.79 -17.39
N LEU A 12 -44.42 -8.90 -18.37
CA LEU A 12 -43.43 -7.80 -18.46
C LEU A 12 -43.59 -6.78 -17.34
N ILE A 13 -44.82 -6.37 -17.01
CA ILE A 13 -45.09 -5.49 -15.86
C ILE A 13 -44.59 -6.11 -14.57
N ARG A 14 -44.84 -7.42 -14.40
CA ARG A 14 -44.35 -8.13 -13.23
C ARG A 14 -42.82 -8.17 -13.20
N ALA A 15 -42.18 -8.43 -14.34
CA ALA A 15 -40.70 -8.43 -14.45
C ALA A 15 -40.08 -7.08 -14.05
N ILE A 16 -40.70 -5.94 -14.42
CA ILE A 16 -40.23 -4.61 -14.01
C ILE A 16 -40.32 -4.48 -12.47
N SER A 17 -41.46 -4.88 -11.89
CA SER A 17 -41.68 -4.79 -10.44
C SER A 17 -40.73 -5.75 -9.65
N ASP A 18 -40.55 -6.94 -10.16
CA ASP A 18 -39.65 -7.93 -9.54
C ASP A 18 -38.18 -7.49 -9.62
N ALA A 19 -37.78 -6.85 -10.75
CA ALA A 19 -36.44 -6.27 -10.91
C ALA A 19 -36.20 -5.10 -9.93
N ASP A 20 -37.17 -4.21 -9.75
CA ASP A 20 -37.08 -3.12 -8.76
C ASP A 20 -36.96 -3.66 -7.33
N ALA A 21 -37.80 -4.63 -6.96
CA ALA A 21 -37.71 -5.29 -5.66
C ALA A 21 -36.36 -6.00 -5.43
N ALA A 22 -35.86 -6.67 -6.47
CA ALA A 22 -34.54 -7.33 -6.40
C ALA A 22 -33.40 -6.31 -6.20
N CYS A 23 -33.41 -5.19 -6.93
CA CYS A 23 -32.43 -4.14 -6.76
C CYS A 23 -32.45 -3.51 -5.35
N LYS A 24 -33.66 -3.24 -4.81
CA LYS A 24 -33.83 -2.75 -3.44
C LYS A 24 -33.29 -3.74 -2.40
N ASN A 25 -33.58 -5.02 -2.57
CA ASN A 25 -33.12 -6.07 -1.68
C ASN A 25 -31.57 -6.21 -1.73
N MET A 26 -30.96 -6.19 -2.92
CA MET A 26 -29.49 -6.19 -3.06
C MET A 26 -28.84 -5.02 -2.33
N TYR A 27 -29.44 -3.84 -2.42
CA TYR A 27 -28.93 -2.65 -1.74
C TYR A 27 -29.06 -2.78 -0.22
N ALA A 28 -30.22 -3.18 0.28
CA ALA A 28 -30.49 -3.33 1.72
C ALA A 28 -29.67 -4.45 2.37
N GLU A 29 -29.38 -5.54 1.64
CA GLU A 29 -28.56 -6.66 2.14
C GLU A 29 -27.11 -6.19 2.46
N GLY A 30 -26.64 -5.10 1.85
CA GLY A 30 -25.35 -4.49 2.17
C GLY A 30 -25.22 -4.08 3.65
N ASP A 31 -26.29 -3.59 4.27
CA ASP A 31 -26.25 -3.19 5.69
C ASP A 31 -26.16 -4.40 6.61
N LEU A 32 -26.83 -5.50 6.28
CA LEU A 32 -26.74 -6.76 7.02
C LEU A 32 -25.33 -7.34 6.93
N GLN A 33 -24.72 -7.31 5.75
CA GLN A 33 -23.34 -7.76 5.57
C GLN A 33 -22.34 -6.91 6.36
N ARG A 34 -22.55 -5.58 6.42
CA ARG A 34 -21.72 -4.67 7.23
C ARG A 34 -21.80 -5.04 8.71
N GLU A 35 -23.00 -5.30 9.21
CA GLU A 35 -23.19 -5.69 10.61
C GLU A 35 -22.55 -7.04 10.92
N GLN A 36 -22.65 -8.01 10.03
CA GLN A 36 -21.97 -9.30 10.15
C GLN A 36 -20.44 -9.13 10.21
N ILE A 37 -19.88 -8.27 9.34
CA ILE A 37 -18.44 -7.96 9.34
C ILE A 37 -18.02 -7.34 10.67
N ARG A 38 -18.80 -6.38 11.21
CA ARG A 38 -18.53 -5.78 12.52
C ARG A 38 -18.52 -6.78 13.65
N GLN A 39 -19.47 -7.72 13.68
CA GLN A 39 -19.55 -8.78 14.69
C GLN A 39 -18.33 -9.69 14.62
N LEU A 40 -17.96 -10.17 13.43
CA LEU A 40 -16.77 -11.00 13.22
C LEU A 40 -15.48 -10.27 13.60
N CYS A 41 -15.37 -8.99 13.24
CA CYS A 41 -14.24 -8.15 13.63
C CYS A 41 -14.13 -8.00 15.16
N GLY A 42 -15.27 -7.79 15.85
CA GLY A 42 -15.32 -7.74 17.32
C GLY A 42 -14.87 -9.04 17.98
N GLN A 43 -15.22 -10.18 17.43
CA GLN A 43 -14.78 -11.50 17.93
C GLN A 43 -13.25 -11.67 17.82
N ILE A 44 -12.68 -11.28 16.68
CA ILE A 44 -11.23 -11.36 16.47
C ILE A 44 -10.50 -10.37 17.39
N ALA A 45 -11.00 -9.14 17.52
CA ALA A 45 -10.43 -8.15 18.44
C ALA A 45 -10.41 -8.63 19.89
N ALA A 46 -11.50 -9.25 20.34
CA ALA A 46 -11.60 -9.84 21.68
C ALA A 46 -10.59 -10.98 21.88
N ARG A 47 -10.41 -11.87 20.87
CA ARG A 47 -9.40 -12.93 20.90
C ARG A 47 -7.99 -12.34 21.01
N GLN A 48 -7.64 -11.40 20.14
CA GLN A 48 -6.31 -10.77 20.14
C GLN A 48 -6.03 -9.98 21.42
N ALA A 49 -7.03 -9.33 22.01
CA ALA A 49 -6.90 -8.68 23.31
C ALA A 49 -6.62 -9.71 24.42
N LYS A 50 -7.27 -10.88 24.36
CA LYS A 50 -7.01 -11.96 25.30
C LYS A 50 -5.58 -12.50 25.19
N ASP A 51 -5.12 -12.78 23.97
CA ASP A 51 -3.76 -13.29 23.69
C ASP A 51 -2.69 -12.30 24.21
N LYS A 52 -2.96 -11.00 24.19
CA LYS A 52 -2.06 -9.97 24.74
C LYS A 52 -1.99 -9.96 26.25
N LEU A 53 -3.06 -10.36 26.94
CA LEU A 53 -3.08 -10.45 28.40
C LEU A 53 -2.01 -11.41 28.93
N ASP A 54 -1.57 -12.38 28.12
CA ASP A 54 -0.47 -13.29 28.47
C ASP A 54 0.88 -12.56 28.66
N GLY A 55 1.06 -11.38 28.06
CA GLY A 55 2.22 -10.51 28.24
C GLY A 55 2.22 -9.68 29.53
N TYR A 56 1.11 -9.65 30.26
CA TYR A 56 0.97 -8.85 31.46
C TYR A 56 0.92 -9.72 32.73
N SER A 57 1.80 -9.39 33.70
CA SER A 57 1.83 -10.09 34.97
C SER A 57 0.53 -9.90 35.75
N VAL A 58 0.10 -10.96 36.45
CA VAL A 58 -1.02 -10.88 37.42
C VAL A 58 -0.80 -9.82 38.49
N GLU A 59 0.42 -9.37 38.72
CA GLU A 59 0.74 -8.27 39.66
C GLU A 59 0.09 -6.93 39.28
N GLU A 60 -0.28 -6.74 38.00
CA GLU A 60 -1.03 -5.55 37.56
C GLU A 60 -2.34 -5.37 38.34
N LEU A 61 -2.95 -6.46 38.82
CA LEU A 61 -4.14 -6.41 39.69
C LEU A 61 -3.90 -5.66 41.00
N LYS A 62 -2.64 -5.57 41.51
CA LYS A 62 -2.30 -4.81 42.69
C LYS A 62 -2.53 -3.31 42.51
N LYS A 63 -2.33 -2.79 41.31
CA LYS A 63 -2.48 -1.36 40.98
C LYS A 63 -3.92 -0.87 41.15
N SER A 64 -4.90 -1.76 41.05
CA SER A 64 -6.33 -1.44 41.21
C SER A 64 -6.76 -1.09 42.67
N LYS A 65 -5.94 -1.44 43.67
CA LYS A 65 -6.26 -1.29 45.11
C LYS A 65 -7.59 -1.96 45.53
N ALA A 66 -8.07 -2.96 44.77
CA ALA A 66 -9.35 -3.64 45.01
C ALA A 66 -9.28 -4.75 46.07
N GLY A 67 -8.20 -4.83 46.86
CA GLY A 67 -8.05 -5.81 47.92
C GLY A 67 -7.88 -7.24 47.48
N ILE A 68 -7.40 -7.47 46.23
CA ILE A 68 -7.19 -8.80 45.66
C ILE A 68 -5.93 -9.43 46.25
N ARG A 69 -6.02 -10.69 46.65
CA ARG A 69 -4.87 -11.46 47.13
C ARG A 69 -4.05 -12.02 46.00
N VAL A 70 -3.29 -11.15 45.34
CA VAL A 70 -2.49 -11.51 44.14
C VAL A 70 -1.46 -12.60 44.44
N SER A 71 -0.88 -12.63 45.68
CA SER A 71 0.03 -13.70 46.07
C SER A 71 -0.62 -15.08 46.09
N ALA A 72 -1.89 -15.18 46.42
CA ALA A 72 -2.63 -16.45 46.39
C ALA A 72 -2.84 -16.94 44.93
N LEU A 73 -3.10 -16.02 44.01
CA LEU A 73 -3.18 -16.33 42.54
C LEU A 73 -1.83 -16.85 42.02
N ILE A 74 -0.72 -16.17 42.35
CA ILE A 74 0.64 -16.60 41.94
C ILE A 74 0.96 -17.98 42.52
N SER A 75 0.66 -18.22 43.79
CA SER A 75 0.90 -19.51 44.46
C SER A 75 0.05 -20.64 43.84
N ALA A 76 -1.09 -20.32 43.27
CA ALA A 76 -1.97 -21.26 42.54
C ALA A 76 -1.57 -21.45 41.06
N GLY A 77 -0.47 -20.80 40.62
CA GLY A 77 0.07 -20.97 39.25
C GLY A 77 -0.39 -19.94 38.23
N TYR A 78 -1.19 -18.95 38.61
CA TYR A 78 -1.63 -17.87 37.73
C TYR A 78 -0.59 -16.74 37.72
N ASN A 79 0.18 -16.65 36.62
CA ASN A 79 1.30 -15.70 36.50
C ASN A 79 0.95 -14.47 35.65
N THR A 80 0.01 -14.62 34.72
CA THR A 80 -0.38 -13.59 33.76
C THR A 80 -1.86 -13.21 33.89
N LEU A 81 -2.24 -12.05 33.38
CA LEU A 81 -3.66 -11.69 33.24
C LEU A 81 -4.38 -12.60 32.27
N GLY A 82 -3.66 -13.19 31.29
CA GLY A 82 -4.19 -14.19 30.37
C GLY A 82 -4.56 -15.49 31.07
N ASP A 83 -3.73 -15.98 32.01
CA ASP A 83 -4.06 -17.15 32.85
C ASP A 83 -5.39 -16.94 33.59
N ILE A 84 -5.54 -15.73 34.17
CA ILE A 84 -6.76 -15.35 34.88
C ILE A 84 -7.97 -15.25 33.92
N ALA A 85 -7.78 -14.72 32.73
CA ALA A 85 -8.84 -14.61 31.72
C ALA A 85 -9.30 -16.00 31.21
N ALA A 86 -8.39 -16.97 31.18
CA ALA A 86 -8.65 -18.33 30.72
C ALA A 86 -9.34 -19.18 31.82
N ALA A 87 -9.05 -18.93 33.10
CA ALA A 87 -9.59 -19.68 34.22
C ALA A 87 -11.10 -19.47 34.38
N SER A 88 -11.82 -20.50 34.79
CA SER A 88 -13.24 -20.38 35.19
C SER A 88 -13.39 -19.77 36.59
N ASP A 89 -14.56 -19.21 36.88
CA ASP A 89 -14.83 -18.67 38.23
C ASP A 89 -14.75 -19.73 39.32
N GLY A 90 -15.06 -21.02 38.97
CA GLY A 90 -14.92 -22.17 39.86
C GLY A 90 -13.47 -22.45 40.22
N GLU A 91 -12.58 -22.41 39.28
CA GLU A 91 -11.13 -22.57 39.51
C GLU A 91 -10.56 -21.47 40.36
N ILE A 92 -10.89 -20.20 40.06
CA ILE A 92 -10.44 -19.04 40.90
C ILE A 92 -11.02 -19.12 42.31
N ARG A 93 -12.28 -19.55 42.47
CA ARG A 93 -12.93 -19.74 43.77
C ARG A 93 -12.26 -20.82 44.60
N SER A 94 -11.68 -21.84 44.02
CA SER A 94 -10.96 -22.90 44.71
C SER A 94 -9.69 -22.47 45.42
N ILE A 95 -9.20 -21.24 45.10
CA ILE A 95 -7.97 -20.69 45.68
C ILE A 95 -8.25 -20.17 47.09
N GLU A 96 -7.51 -20.66 48.06
CA GLU A 96 -7.68 -20.28 49.48
C GLU A 96 -7.53 -18.75 49.69
N GLY A 97 -8.57 -18.15 50.23
CA GLY A 97 -8.61 -16.71 50.52
C GLY A 97 -9.10 -15.82 49.37
N ILE A 98 -9.65 -16.39 48.31
CA ILE A 98 -10.33 -15.66 47.22
C ILE A 98 -11.84 -15.95 47.29
N GLY A 99 -12.63 -14.93 47.66
CA GLY A 99 -14.09 -15.01 47.71
C GLY A 99 -14.78 -14.34 46.55
N ASP A 100 -16.12 -14.50 46.45
CA ASP A 100 -16.94 -14.01 45.33
C ASP A 100 -16.72 -12.54 44.97
N LYS A 101 -16.61 -11.68 45.99
CA LYS A 101 -16.35 -10.23 45.79
C LYS A 101 -14.99 -9.96 45.10
N GLN A 102 -13.99 -10.79 45.43
CA GLN A 102 -12.67 -10.64 44.81
C GLN A 102 -12.71 -11.19 43.36
N ILE A 103 -13.44 -12.27 43.13
CA ILE A 103 -13.63 -12.83 41.76
C ILE A 103 -14.31 -11.77 40.87
N GLU A 104 -15.37 -11.15 41.33
CA GLU A 104 -16.06 -10.08 40.61
C GLU A 104 -15.12 -8.90 40.30
N ALA A 105 -14.33 -8.47 41.29
CA ALA A 105 -13.33 -7.41 41.09
C ALA A 105 -12.23 -7.81 40.09
N ILE A 106 -11.72 -9.05 40.17
CA ILE A 106 -10.74 -9.60 39.24
C ILE A 106 -11.29 -9.58 37.81
N ARG A 107 -12.50 -10.13 37.61
CA ARG A 107 -13.15 -10.18 36.30
C ARG A 107 -13.36 -8.78 35.71
N ARG A 108 -13.88 -7.87 36.52
CA ARG A 108 -14.07 -6.46 36.10
C ARG A 108 -12.75 -5.86 35.63
N ILE A 109 -11.68 -5.95 36.45
CA ILE A 109 -10.39 -5.34 36.14
C ILE A 109 -9.76 -5.99 34.91
N VAL A 110 -9.77 -7.32 34.78
CA VAL A 110 -9.25 -8.02 33.60
C VAL A 110 -10.03 -7.64 32.35
N THR A 111 -11.36 -7.51 32.44
CA THR A 111 -12.23 -7.06 31.35
C THR A 111 -11.95 -5.59 30.96
N GLU A 112 -11.83 -4.71 31.95
CA GLU A 112 -11.47 -3.30 31.72
C GLU A 112 -10.08 -3.19 31.05
N PHE A 113 -9.12 -4.00 31.52
CA PHE A 113 -7.78 -4.06 30.94
C PHE A 113 -7.79 -4.60 29.51
N ALA A 114 -8.51 -5.69 29.25
CA ALA A 114 -8.72 -6.23 27.90
C ALA A 114 -9.39 -5.20 26.96
N ASN A 115 -10.42 -4.51 27.47
CA ASN A 115 -11.08 -3.44 26.74
C ASN A 115 -10.15 -2.25 26.46
N SER A 116 -9.27 -1.89 27.39
CA SER A 116 -8.28 -0.82 27.16
C SER A 116 -7.25 -1.23 26.11
N LEU A 117 -6.82 -2.50 26.09
CA LEU A 117 -5.93 -3.05 25.08
C LEU A 117 -6.60 -3.15 23.69
N SER A 118 -7.91 -3.35 23.65
CA SER A 118 -8.67 -3.37 22.40
C SER A 118 -9.07 -1.97 21.89
N GLN A 119 -9.14 -0.98 22.79
CA GLN A 119 -9.45 0.40 22.43
C GLN A 119 -8.24 1.11 21.83
N GLY A 120 -8.12 1.09 20.53
CA GLY A 120 -7.09 1.83 19.79
C GLY A 120 -6.17 0.97 18.93
N GLU A 121 -6.31 -0.34 18.95
CA GLU A 121 -5.51 -1.22 18.13
C GLU A 121 -6.26 -1.72 16.90
N THR A 122 -5.53 -1.82 15.80
CA THR A 122 -6.00 -2.38 14.53
C THR A 122 -6.08 -3.90 14.65
N VAL A 123 -7.22 -4.48 14.32
CA VAL A 123 -7.37 -5.94 14.18
C VAL A 123 -6.38 -6.45 13.14
N LYS A 124 -5.51 -7.39 13.52
CA LYS A 124 -4.58 -8.06 12.63
C LYS A 124 -5.23 -9.32 12.06
N LEU A 125 -5.55 -9.30 10.78
CA LEU A 125 -6.10 -10.47 10.10
C LEU A 125 -5.02 -11.52 9.89
N GLN A 126 -5.31 -12.75 10.25
CA GLN A 126 -4.48 -13.92 10.01
C GLN A 126 -5.18 -14.86 9.02
N ARG A 127 -4.44 -15.77 8.40
CA ARG A 127 -5.00 -16.74 7.45
C ARG A 127 -6.14 -17.57 8.04
N GLU A 128 -6.08 -17.81 9.33
CA GLU A 128 -7.06 -18.57 10.11
C GLU A 128 -8.40 -17.84 10.28
N ASP A 129 -8.43 -16.52 10.08
CA ASP A 129 -9.63 -15.67 10.18
C ASP A 129 -10.54 -15.80 8.95
N THR A 130 -10.69 -17.04 8.47
CA THR A 130 -11.37 -17.37 7.21
C THR A 130 -12.78 -16.80 7.12
N GLY A 131 -13.50 -16.75 8.24
CA GLY A 131 -14.87 -16.22 8.30
C GLY A 131 -14.94 -14.75 7.96
N LEU A 132 -14.09 -13.92 8.59
CA LEU A 132 -14.05 -12.49 8.33
C LEU A 132 -13.47 -12.18 6.94
N ILE A 133 -12.39 -12.87 6.55
CA ILE A 133 -11.78 -12.71 5.22
C ILE A 133 -12.80 -13.02 4.12
N THR A 134 -13.56 -14.09 4.26
CA THR A 134 -14.60 -14.47 3.28
C THR A 134 -15.74 -13.45 3.25
N ALA A 135 -16.19 -12.97 4.41
CA ALA A 135 -17.24 -11.96 4.49
C ALA A 135 -16.81 -10.64 3.81
N LEU A 136 -15.58 -10.17 4.07
CA LEU A 136 -15.01 -8.99 3.44
C LEU A 136 -14.89 -9.16 1.92
N PHE A 137 -14.39 -10.29 1.46
CA PHE A 137 -14.21 -10.54 0.03
C PHE A 137 -15.56 -10.57 -0.72
N ARG A 138 -16.57 -11.24 -0.18
CA ARG A 138 -17.92 -11.24 -0.72
C ARG A 138 -18.52 -9.82 -0.74
N TYR A 139 -18.31 -9.06 0.33
CA TYR A 139 -18.75 -7.67 0.40
C TYR A 139 -18.13 -6.84 -0.72
N MET A 140 -16.80 -6.92 -0.94
CA MET A 140 -16.10 -6.21 -2.02
C MET A 140 -16.60 -6.60 -3.41
N LYS A 141 -16.76 -7.90 -3.66
CA LYS A 141 -17.26 -8.42 -4.95
C LYS A 141 -18.66 -7.89 -5.27
N CYS A 142 -19.52 -7.76 -4.27
CA CYS A 142 -20.89 -7.30 -4.44
C CYS A 142 -21.04 -5.77 -4.41
N GLU A 143 -20.04 -5.00 -3.95
CA GLU A 143 -20.19 -3.57 -3.66
C GLU A 143 -20.56 -2.75 -4.89
N LYS A 144 -19.87 -2.95 -6.02
CA LYS A 144 -20.17 -2.24 -7.27
C LYS A 144 -21.57 -2.53 -7.74
N VAL A 145 -21.93 -3.81 -7.79
CA VAL A 145 -23.28 -4.24 -8.23
C VAL A 145 -24.38 -3.68 -7.32
N ARG A 146 -24.15 -3.61 -6.00
CA ARG A 146 -25.09 -2.98 -5.06
C ARG A 146 -25.28 -1.50 -5.33
N LYS A 147 -24.19 -0.77 -5.58
CA LYS A 147 -24.25 0.67 -5.92
C LYS A 147 -25.02 0.89 -7.22
N ASP A 148 -24.71 0.12 -8.25
CA ASP A 148 -25.36 0.19 -9.56
C ASP A 148 -26.85 -0.20 -9.45
N ALA A 149 -27.19 -1.24 -8.70
CA ALA A 149 -28.57 -1.65 -8.40
C ALA A 149 -29.34 -0.56 -7.62
N GLY A 150 -28.69 0.11 -6.67
CA GLY A 150 -29.29 1.23 -5.93
C GLY A 150 -29.64 2.42 -6.83
N VAL A 151 -28.78 2.72 -7.79
CA VAL A 151 -29.06 3.76 -8.81
C VAL A 151 -30.18 3.31 -9.75
N ALA A 152 -30.11 2.09 -10.27
CA ALA A 152 -31.11 1.55 -11.19
C ALA A 152 -32.50 1.43 -10.55
N SER A 153 -32.59 1.10 -9.27
CA SER A 153 -33.87 1.02 -8.52
C SER A 153 -34.66 2.32 -8.58
N LYS A 154 -34.02 3.50 -8.58
CA LYS A 154 -34.74 4.78 -8.69
C LYS A 154 -35.49 4.86 -10.01
N GLY A 155 -34.79 4.59 -11.13
CA GLY A 155 -35.42 4.59 -12.46
C GLY A 155 -36.51 3.51 -12.61
N LEU A 156 -36.28 2.30 -12.08
CA LEU A 156 -37.24 1.20 -12.08
C LEU A 156 -38.49 1.56 -11.27
N SER A 157 -38.33 2.12 -10.07
CA SER A 157 -39.44 2.56 -9.21
C SER A 157 -40.29 3.64 -9.87
N GLU A 158 -39.67 4.59 -10.57
CA GLU A 158 -40.41 5.62 -11.33
C GLU A 158 -41.28 5.00 -12.44
N GLN A 159 -40.70 4.05 -13.22
CA GLN A 159 -41.44 3.37 -14.28
C GLN A 159 -42.53 2.43 -13.71
N ALA A 160 -42.23 1.69 -12.67
CA ALA A 160 -43.20 0.82 -12.00
C ALA A 160 -44.38 1.64 -11.47
N THR A 161 -44.12 2.79 -10.83
CA THR A 161 -45.15 3.70 -10.31
C THR A 161 -45.99 4.30 -11.46
N ARG A 162 -45.37 4.74 -12.55
CA ARG A 162 -46.04 5.25 -13.75
C ARG A 162 -46.97 4.18 -14.31
N ILE A 163 -46.49 2.95 -14.53
CA ILE A 163 -47.30 1.85 -15.07
C ILE A 163 -48.43 1.48 -14.11
N ALA A 164 -48.20 1.52 -12.79
CA ALA A 164 -49.22 1.16 -11.80
C ALA A 164 -50.34 2.20 -11.74
N GLY A 165 -50.01 3.49 -11.83
CA GLY A 165 -50.93 4.62 -11.75
C GLY A 165 -51.68 4.91 -13.05
N ASP A 166 -51.24 4.35 -14.19
CA ASP A 166 -51.86 4.62 -15.48
C ASP A 166 -53.14 3.82 -15.71
N PRO A 167 -54.26 4.44 -16.17
CA PRO A 167 -55.55 3.80 -16.33
C PRO A 167 -55.72 3.04 -17.65
N PHE A 168 -54.74 2.28 -18.09
CA PHE A 168 -54.83 1.44 -19.29
C PHE A 168 -55.50 0.08 -19.04
N ILE A 169 -55.99 -0.56 -20.09
CA ILE A 169 -56.67 -1.86 -20.05
C ILE A 169 -55.67 -2.97 -19.76
N ARG A 170 -55.95 -3.80 -18.74
CA ARG A 170 -55.05 -4.88 -18.28
C ARG A 170 -55.54 -6.29 -18.56
N ASN A 171 -56.72 -6.45 -19.21
CA ASN A 171 -57.26 -7.76 -19.56
C ASN A 171 -58.12 -7.75 -20.82
N GLY A 172 -58.28 -8.90 -21.45
CA GLY A 172 -58.97 -9.05 -22.72
C GLY A 172 -60.47 -8.89 -22.66
N VAL A 173 -61.12 -9.04 -21.53
CA VAL A 173 -62.58 -8.87 -21.35
C VAL A 173 -62.88 -7.35 -21.35
N HIS A 174 -62.13 -6.60 -20.57
CA HIS A 174 -62.27 -5.14 -20.51
C HIS A 174 -61.97 -4.48 -21.88
N TRP A 175 -61.01 -5.03 -22.65
CA TRP A 175 -60.75 -4.57 -24.01
C TRP A 175 -61.96 -4.61 -24.93
N LEU A 176 -62.81 -5.64 -24.83
CA LEU A 176 -63.98 -5.81 -25.71
C LEU A 176 -65.02 -4.67 -25.49
N PHE A 177 -65.16 -4.17 -24.26
CA PHE A 177 -66.17 -3.18 -23.88
C PHE A 177 -65.64 -1.75 -23.78
N SER A 178 -64.35 -1.50 -24.04
CA SER A 178 -63.73 -0.18 -23.95
C SER A 178 -63.88 0.63 -25.23
N GLY A 179 -63.89 1.95 -25.10
CA GLY A 179 -63.91 2.90 -26.23
C GLY A 179 -62.60 2.95 -27.01
N SER A 180 -62.61 3.56 -28.19
CA SER A 180 -61.46 3.66 -29.09
C SER A 180 -60.26 4.41 -28.48
N GLU A 181 -60.52 5.46 -27.72
CA GLU A 181 -59.54 6.32 -27.08
C GLU A 181 -58.75 5.56 -26.01
N LEU A 182 -59.42 4.83 -25.11
CA LEU A 182 -58.80 3.99 -24.11
C LEU A 182 -58.04 2.79 -24.73
N LYS A 183 -58.52 2.24 -25.84
CA LYS A 183 -57.80 1.22 -26.61
C LYS A 183 -56.52 1.77 -27.20
N GLN A 184 -56.53 2.95 -27.77
CA GLN A 184 -55.35 3.60 -28.32
C GLN A 184 -54.32 3.89 -27.23
N HIS A 185 -54.71 4.47 -26.11
CA HIS A 185 -53.84 4.69 -24.96
C HIS A 185 -53.24 3.39 -24.42
N THR A 186 -54.03 2.30 -24.41
CA THR A 186 -53.53 0.98 -24.01
C THR A 186 -52.47 0.45 -24.95
N LEU A 187 -52.55 0.68 -26.26
CA LEU A 187 -51.53 0.30 -27.23
C LEU A 187 -50.27 1.10 -27.04
N GLU A 188 -50.35 2.38 -26.80
CA GLU A 188 -49.19 3.24 -26.52
C GLU A 188 -48.47 2.83 -25.24
N MET A 189 -49.24 2.49 -24.18
CA MET A 189 -48.66 2.00 -22.95
C MET A 189 -48.02 0.59 -23.11
N ALA A 190 -48.65 -0.29 -23.92
CA ALA A 190 -48.08 -1.60 -24.23
C ALA A 190 -46.76 -1.46 -25.01
N ASP A 191 -46.70 -0.60 -26.03
CA ASP A 191 -45.50 -0.30 -26.80
C ASP A 191 -44.38 0.25 -25.91
N PHE A 192 -44.74 1.19 -25.02
CA PHE A 192 -43.81 1.70 -24.01
C PHE A 192 -43.23 0.58 -23.15
N ILE A 193 -44.07 -0.33 -22.62
CA ILE A 193 -43.61 -1.42 -21.75
C ILE A 193 -42.70 -2.40 -22.52
N TYR A 194 -43.07 -2.75 -23.77
CA TYR A 194 -42.22 -3.58 -24.64
C TYR A 194 -40.84 -2.94 -24.89
N THR A 195 -40.85 -1.66 -25.33
CA THR A 195 -39.62 -0.91 -25.60
C THR A 195 -38.72 -0.79 -24.36
N PHE A 196 -39.32 -0.53 -23.19
CA PHE A 196 -38.58 -0.42 -21.93
C PHE A 196 -37.96 -1.73 -21.52
N THR A 197 -38.66 -2.87 -21.64
CA THR A 197 -38.14 -4.18 -21.26
C THR A 197 -37.11 -4.75 -22.28
N GLU A 198 -37.12 -4.25 -23.50
CA GLU A 198 -36.08 -4.56 -24.51
C GLU A 198 -34.89 -3.57 -24.48
N SER A 199 -34.96 -2.54 -23.65
CA SER A 199 -33.87 -1.55 -23.52
C SER A 199 -32.58 -2.16 -22.96
N GLU A 200 -31.44 -1.61 -23.36
CA GLU A 200 -30.12 -1.94 -22.80
C GLU A 200 -30.10 -1.74 -21.27
N PHE A 201 -30.77 -0.70 -20.78
CA PHE A 201 -30.89 -0.44 -19.35
C PHE A 201 -31.52 -1.63 -18.60
N PHE A 202 -32.66 -2.13 -19.07
CA PHE A 202 -33.34 -3.25 -18.42
C PHE A 202 -32.53 -4.54 -18.53
N GLY A 203 -31.87 -4.78 -19.65
CA GLY A 203 -30.94 -5.89 -19.85
C GLY A 203 -29.79 -5.86 -18.86
N ASN A 204 -29.17 -4.70 -18.64
CA ASN A 204 -28.11 -4.51 -17.65
C ASN A 204 -28.59 -4.79 -16.22
N VAL A 205 -29.81 -4.34 -15.87
CA VAL A 205 -30.40 -4.61 -14.55
C VAL A 205 -30.57 -6.10 -14.28
N LEU A 206 -31.00 -6.86 -15.27
CA LEU A 206 -31.13 -8.31 -15.14
C LEU A 206 -29.75 -8.96 -14.92
N GLY A 207 -28.70 -8.46 -15.57
CA GLY A 207 -27.32 -8.92 -15.37
C GLY A 207 -26.79 -8.67 -13.95
N PHE A 208 -27.28 -7.65 -13.24
CA PHE A 208 -26.87 -7.40 -11.84
C PHE A 208 -27.16 -8.61 -10.92
N PHE A 209 -28.23 -9.33 -11.17
CA PHE A 209 -28.62 -10.44 -10.34
C PHE A 209 -27.61 -11.58 -10.40
N ASP A 210 -27.18 -11.94 -11.60
CA ASP A 210 -26.19 -13.00 -11.81
C ASP A 210 -24.83 -12.64 -11.21
N LEU A 211 -24.37 -11.41 -11.47
CA LEU A 211 -23.10 -10.90 -10.89
C LEU A 211 -23.14 -10.85 -9.35
N TYR A 212 -24.29 -10.49 -8.78
CA TYR A 212 -24.48 -10.44 -7.34
C TYR A 212 -24.43 -11.85 -6.72
N GLN A 213 -25.09 -12.82 -7.34
CA GLN A 213 -25.07 -14.21 -6.88
C GLN A 213 -23.66 -14.80 -6.99
N GLU A 214 -22.97 -14.55 -8.08
CA GLU A 214 -21.56 -14.94 -8.26
C GLU A 214 -20.69 -14.37 -7.14
N GLY A 215 -20.81 -13.09 -6.83
CA GLY A 215 -20.08 -12.44 -5.74
C GLY A 215 -20.36 -13.07 -4.37
N LYS A 216 -21.62 -13.48 -4.09
CA LYS A 216 -22.02 -14.10 -2.81
C LYS A 216 -21.52 -15.52 -2.65
N THR A 217 -21.33 -16.26 -3.73
CA THR A 217 -20.98 -17.69 -3.70
C THR A 217 -19.48 -17.95 -3.74
N CYS A 218 -18.63 -16.90 -3.71
CA CYS A 218 -17.17 -17.04 -3.63
C CYS A 218 -16.76 -17.98 -2.49
N SER A 219 -15.80 -18.86 -2.77
CA SER A 219 -15.27 -19.81 -1.79
C SER A 219 -14.32 -19.12 -0.78
N SER A 220 -14.14 -19.76 0.39
CA SER A 220 -13.17 -19.29 1.39
C SER A 220 -11.74 -19.36 0.87
N ASP A 221 -11.40 -20.36 0.07
CA ASP A 221 -10.06 -20.49 -0.53
C ASP A 221 -9.76 -19.38 -1.54
N GLU A 222 -10.77 -18.96 -2.31
CA GLU A 222 -10.65 -17.81 -3.21
C GLU A 222 -10.46 -16.51 -2.42
N ALA A 223 -11.21 -16.34 -1.34
CA ALA A 223 -11.09 -15.17 -0.46
C ALA A 223 -9.71 -15.09 0.22
N ILE A 224 -9.18 -16.22 0.71
CA ILE A 224 -7.85 -16.29 1.32
C ILE A 224 -6.77 -15.92 0.29
N ARG A 225 -6.83 -16.49 -0.92
CA ARG A 225 -5.87 -16.14 -1.99
C ARG A 225 -5.96 -14.66 -2.36
N ALA A 226 -7.15 -14.08 -2.43
CA ALA A 226 -7.34 -12.65 -2.68
C ALA A 226 -6.75 -11.79 -1.56
N PHE A 227 -6.94 -12.19 -0.30
CA PHE A 227 -6.36 -11.53 0.87
C PHE A 227 -4.82 -11.57 0.85
N GLU A 228 -4.23 -12.74 0.59
CA GLU A 228 -2.77 -12.89 0.49
C GLU A 228 -2.17 -12.09 -0.69
N LYS A 229 -2.95 -11.91 -1.77
CA LYS A 229 -2.53 -11.11 -2.94
C LYS A 229 -2.65 -9.61 -2.72
N ASN A 230 -3.67 -9.16 -1.99
CA ASN A 230 -3.95 -7.73 -1.79
C ASN A 230 -4.63 -7.43 -0.45
N GLY A 231 -3.96 -7.72 0.66
CA GLY A 231 -4.48 -7.45 2.01
C GLY A 231 -4.83 -5.98 2.27
N ALA A 232 -4.22 -5.05 1.52
CA ALA A 232 -4.48 -3.62 1.66
C ALA A 232 -5.96 -3.26 1.46
N ASP A 233 -6.62 -3.84 0.46
CA ASP A 233 -8.03 -3.57 0.16
C ASP A 233 -8.95 -4.05 1.30
N PHE A 234 -8.59 -5.17 1.95
CA PHE A 234 -9.34 -5.70 3.09
C PHE A 234 -9.25 -4.78 4.30
N TYR A 235 -8.07 -4.27 4.62
CA TYR A 235 -7.89 -3.32 5.70
C TYR A 235 -8.53 -1.97 5.40
N ALA A 236 -8.44 -1.47 4.17
CA ALA A 236 -9.11 -0.25 3.75
C ALA A 236 -10.64 -0.36 3.89
N LEU A 237 -11.21 -1.52 3.52
CA LEU A 237 -12.62 -1.79 3.71
C LEU A 237 -12.99 -1.82 5.21
N LEU A 238 -12.22 -2.50 6.06
CA LEU A 238 -12.47 -2.53 7.51
C LEU A 238 -12.49 -1.13 8.12
N GLU A 239 -11.57 -0.26 7.72
CA GLU A 239 -11.56 1.15 8.15
C GLU A 239 -12.79 1.91 7.64
N SER A 240 -13.15 1.77 6.38
CA SER A 240 -14.30 2.45 5.77
C SER A 240 -15.63 2.03 6.42
N LEU A 241 -15.73 0.78 6.88
CA LEU A 241 -16.90 0.28 7.60
C LEU A 241 -16.93 0.69 9.08
N GLY A 242 -15.91 1.40 9.57
CA GLY A 242 -15.77 1.78 10.98
C GLY A 242 -15.55 0.59 11.91
N SER A 243 -15.19 -0.57 11.36
CA SER A 243 -14.95 -1.81 12.11
C SER A 243 -13.61 -1.80 12.84
N ILE A 244 -12.66 -1.01 12.37
CA ILE A 244 -11.41 -0.67 13.04
C ILE A 244 -11.28 0.86 13.08
N LYS A 245 -10.82 1.39 14.21
CA LYS A 245 -10.49 2.82 14.30
C LYS A 245 -9.16 3.01 13.55
N GLY A 246 -9.18 3.75 12.45
CA GLY A 246 -7.95 4.25 11.85
C GLY A 246 -7.13 4.98 12.90
N ASN A 247 -5.82 4.84 12.85
CA ASN A 247 -4.89 5.40 13.86
C ASN A 247 -4.88 6.95 13.78
N ARG A 248 -5.95 7.59 14.31
CA ARG A 248 -6.08 9.06 14.38
C ARG A 248 -5.07 9.73 15.32
N PRO A 249 -4.60 9.14 16.45
CA PRO A 249 -3.74 9.85 17.41
C PRO A 249 -2.40 10.31 16.84
N PHE A 250 -1.80 9.55 15.89
CA PHE A 250 -0.44 9.83 15.40
C PHE A 250 -0.34 10.93 14.35
N VAL A 251 -1.44 11.34 13.72
CA VAL A 251 -1.42 12.46 12.77
C VAL A 251 -1.18 13.79 13.49
N TYR A 252 -1.59 13.89 14.74
CA TYR A 252 -1.56 15.15 15.50
C TYR A 252 -0.23 15.45 16.21
N ASP A 253 0.68 14.46 16.37
CA ASP A 253 1.96 14.70 17.07
C ASP A 253 2.90 15.68 16.34
N SER A 254 2.79 15.73 15.00
CA SER A 254 3.63 16.60 14.18
C SER A 254 2.87 17.74 13.48
N ILE A 255 1.54 17.77 13.57
CA ILE A 255 0.67 18.77 12.93
C ILE A 255 -0.06 19.57 14.00
N PRO A 256 -0.05 20.93 13.96
CA PRO A 256 -0.84 21.73 14.85
C PRO A 256 -2.33 21.36 14.81
N MET A 257 -2.98 21.26 15.98
CA MET A 257 -4.36 20.79 16.09
C MET A 257 -5.35 21.57 15.21
N MET A 258 -5.22 22.89 15.14
CA MET A 258 -6.06 23.75 14.30
C MET A 258 -5.94 23.39 12.81
N LEU A 259 -4.72 23.14 12.33
CA LEU A 259 -4.47 22.72 10.95
C LEU A 259 -5.04 21.34 10.67
N ALA A 260 -4.90 20.40 11.62
CA ALA A 260 -5.46 19.07 11.49
C ALA A 260 -7.00 19.08 11.42
N GLU A 261 -7.66 19.91 12.23
CA GLU A 261 -9.12 20.11 12.21
C GLU A 261 -9.60 20.75 10.90
N GLU A 262 -8.86 21.73 10.36
CA GLU A 262 -9.15 22.34 9.07
C GLU A 262 -9.07 21.32 7.93
N ILE A 263 -8.02 20.49 7.92
CA ILE A 263 -7.83 19.44 6.93
C ILE A 263 -8.93 18.37 7.06
N ASP A 264 -9.25 17.90 8.26
CA ASP A 264 -10.31 16.92 8.49
C ASP A 264 -11.69 17.45 8.10
N GLY A 265 -11.93 18.73 8.25
CA GLY A 265 -13.17 19.40 7.86
C GLY A 265 -13.42 19.50 6.35
N LEU A 266 -12.38 19.29 5.52
CA LEU A 266 -12.54 19.30 4.06
C LEU A 266 -13.40 18.12 3.60
N ASP A 267 -14.45 18.42 2.83
CA ASP A 267 -15.30 17.41 2.20
C ASP A 267 -14.61 16.84 0.95
N LEU A 268 -14.12 15.60 1.06
CA LEU A 268 -13.40 14.90 -0.02
C LEU A 268 -14.39 14.17 -0.92
N ASP A 269 -14.58 14.70 -2.13
CA ASP A 269 -15.41 14.07 -3.16
C ASP A 269 -14.60 12.95 -3.86
N LEU A 270 -15.05 11.73 -3.67
CA LEU A 270 -14.45 10.52 -4.24
C LEU A 270 -15.35 9.87 -5.31
N SER A 271 -16.30 10.59 -5.87
CA SER A 271 -17.22 10.06 -6.90
C SER A 271 -16.49 9.56 -8.15
N GLY A 272 -15.34 10.17 -8.49
CA GLY A 272 -14.44 9.75 -9.58
C GLY A 272 -13.32 8.79 -9.15
N PHE A 273 -13.31 8.33 -7.90
CA PHE A 273 -12.29 7.44 -7.36
C PHE A 273 -12.84 6.01 -7.20
N THR A 274 -12.04 5.02 -7.60
CA THR A 274 -12.39 3.60 -7.49
C THR A 274 -11.55 2.93 -6.39
N GLY A 275 -12.20 2.20 -5.49
CA GLY A 275 -11.54 1.51 -4.38
C GLY A 275 -11.71 2.23 -3.03
N ASN A 276 -10.98 1.76 -2.03
CA ASN A 276 -11.05 2.24 -0.66
C ASN A 276 -9.72 2.84 -0.23
N LEU A 277 -9.77 4.00 0.41
CA LEU A 277 -8.60 4.64 1.02
C LEU A 277 -8.51 4.27 2.50
N ARG A 278 -7.29 4.12 2.99
CA ARG A 278 -7.00 4.07 4.43
C ARG A 278 -7.23 5.45 5.05
N ALA A 279 -7.57 5.50 6.33
CA ALA A 279 -7.84 6.76 7.03
C ALA A 279 -6.69 7.77 6.88
N TYR A 280 -5.44 7.32 7.01
CA TYR A 280 -4.29 8.19 6.79
C TYR A 280 -4.13 8.65 5.33
N GLN A 281 -4.57 7.86 4.35
CA GLN A 281 -4.54 8.26 2.93
C GLN A 281 -5.63 9.30 2.63
N VAL A 282 -6.81 9.15 3.25
CA VAL A 282 -7.87 10.18 3.20
C VAL A 282 -7.35 11.50 3.75
N PHE A 283 -6.70 11.47 4.92
CA PHE A 283 -6.08 12.66 5.49
C PHE A 283 -5.00 13.25 4.56
N GLY A 284 -4.14 12.41 3.98
CA GLY A 284 -3.10 12.88 3.04
C GLY A 284 -3.68 13.52 1.78
N ALA A 285 -4.74 12.95 1.19
CA ALA A 285 -5.43 13.55 0.05
C ALA A 285 -6.06 14.91 0.42
N LYS A 286 -6.71 15.00 1.58
CA LYS A 286 -7.25 16.26 2.11
C LYS A 286 -6.15 17.28 2.39
N TYR A 287 -5.01 16.85 2.93
CA TYR A 287 -3.84 17.71 3.14
C TYR A 287 -3.32 18.30 1.83
N ILE A 288 -3.16 17.49 0.78
CA ILE A 288 -2.76 17.93 -0.57
C ILE A 288 -3.73 18.98 -1.10
N LEU A 289 -5.01 18.78 -0.92
CA LEU A 289 -6.05 19.69 -1.40
C LEU A 289 -6.11 20.99 -0.62
N ASN A 290 -5.99 20.93 0.72
CA ASN A 290 -6.10 22.07 1.61
C ASN A 290 -4.90 23.02 1.47
N GLN A 291 -3.67 22.46 1.45
CA GLN A 291 -2.45 23.23 1.46
C GLN A 291 -2.01 23.70 0.05
N LYS A 292 -2.56 23.13 -1.01
CA LYS A 292 -2.27 23.40 -2.44
C LYS A 292 -0.86 22.97 -2.88
N ASP A 293 0.18 23.57 -2.29
CA ASP A 293 1.56 23.38 -2.67
C ASP A 293 2.28 22.69 -1.52
N VAL A 294 2.62 21.40 -1.72
CA VAL A 294 3.06 20.53 -0.63
C VAL A 294 4.18 19.58 -1.02
N LEU A 295 4.95 19.21 -0.03
CA LEU A 295 5.91 18.12 -0.05
C LEU A 295 5.37 16.94 0.76
N LEU A 296 4.99 15.87 0.11
CA LEU A 296 4.54 14.62 0.72
C LEU A 296 5.74 13.67 0.91
N GLY A 297 6.22 13.57 2.14
CA GLY A 297 7.39 12.81 2.54
C GLY A 297 7.08 11.46 3.19
N ASP A 298 5.88 10.92 3.01
CA ASP A 298 5.47 9.61 3.55
C ASP A 298 6.48 8.52 3.21
N GLU A 299 6.74 7.63 4.16
CA GLU A 299 7.63 6.51 3.96
C GLU A 299 7.22 5.66 2.75
N MET A 300 8.18 5.01 2.10
CA MET A 300 7.93 4.14 0.95
C MET A 300 6.92 3.05 1.31
N GLY A 301 5.97 2.77 0.40
CA GLY A 301 4.93 1.76 0.61
C GLY A 301 3.65 2.27 1.30
N LEU A 302 3.56 3.55 1.66
CA LEU A 302 2.35 4.17 2.24
C LEU A 302 1.33 4.67 1.19
N GLY A 303 1.57 4.41 -0.09
CA GLY A 303 0.61 4.75 -1.15
C GLY A 303 0.49 6.25 -1.44
N LYS A 304 1.62 6.97 -1.53
CA LYS A 304 1.66 8.37 -1.97
C LYS A 304 0.95 8.58 -3.31
N THR A 305 1.18 7.67 -4.25
CA THR A 305 0.52 7.66 -5.57
C THR A 305 -1.00 7.65 -5.45
N VAL A 306 -1.55 6.79 -4.59
CA VAL A 306 -3.01 6.67 -4.39
C VAL A 306 -3.59 7.92 -3.76
N GLN A 307 -2.86 8.58 -2.83
CA GLN A 307 -3.25 9.86 -2.24
C GLN A 307 -3.30 10.97 -3.31
N ALA A 308 -2.31 11.03 -4.20
CA ALA A 308 -2.28 11.96 -5.33
C ALA A 308 -3.45 11.71 -6.30
N ILE A 309 -3.75 10.45 -6.63
CA ILE A 309 -4.88 10.08 -7.49
C ILE A 309 -6.22 10.47 -6.85
N ALA A 310 -6.37 10.28 -5.55
CA ALA A 310 -7.57 10.71 -4.83
C ALA A 310 -7.76 12.23 -4.86
N ALA A 311 -6.67 13.00 -4.75
CA ALA A 311 -6.72 14.45 -4.91
C ALA A 311 -7.07 14.86 -6.34
N MET A 312 -6.50 14.22 -7.37
CA MET A 312 -6.87 14.45 -8.77
C MET A 312 -8.36 14.12 -9.03
N ALA A 313 -8.84 13.01 -8.49
CA ALA A 313 -10.25 12.60 -8.64
C ALA A 313 -11.20 13.63 -8.03
N HIS A 314 -10.88 14.15 -6.82
CA HIS A 314 -11.64 15.23 -6.20
C HIS A 314 -11.67 16.50 -7.06
N ILE A 315 -10.50 16.93 -7.58
CA ILE A 315 -10.41 18.11 -8.45
C ILE A 315 -11.27 17.90 -9.70
N SER A 316 -11.16 16.73 -10.35
CA SER A 316 -11.97 16.40 -11.54
C SER A 316 -13.48 16.38 -11.27
N ALA A 317 -13.90 15.87 -10.11
CA ALA A 317 -15.31 15.77 -9.74
C ALA A 317 -15.96 17.16 -9.50
N ARG A 318 -15.18 18.14 -9.08
CA ARG A 318 -15.65 19.50 -8.76
C ARG A 318 -15.39 20.54 -9.84
N ALA A 319 -14.65 20.17 -10.89
CA ALA A 319 -14.34 21.08 -11.98
C ALA A 319 -15.53 21.26 -12.93
N GLU A 320 -15.78 22.48 -13.36
CA GLU A 320 -16.78 22.81 -14.39
C GLU A 320 -16.26 22.64 -15.83
N GLY A 321 -15.00 22.18 -16.00
CA GLY A 321 -14.34 22.08 -17.29
C GLY A 321 -13.32 20.98 -17.39
N ILE A 322 -12.49 21.05 -18.44
CA ILE A 322 -11.42 20.10 -18.70
C ILE A 322 -10.29 20.30 -17.67
N CYS A 323 -9.91 19.24 -16.97
CA CYS A 323 -8.78 19.25 -16.05
C CYS A 323 -7.54 18.71 -16.72
N HIS A 324 -6.40 19.34 -16.44
CA HIS A 324 -5.07 18.90 -16.89
C HIS A 324 -4.17 18.61 -15.69
N PHE A 325 -3.73 17.36 -15.58
CA PHE A 325 -2.76 16.91 -14.58
C PHE A 325 -1.48 16.50 -15.28
N LEU A 326 -0.34 16.88 -14.73
CA LEU A 326 0.97 16.44 -15.23
C LEU A 326 1.73 15.73 -14.13
N VAL A 327 2.09 14.48 -14.38
CA VAL A 327 2.92 13.64 -13.52
C VAL A 327 4.32 13.54 -14.12
N VAL A 328 5.33 13.96 -13.38
CA VAL A 328 6.74 13.80 -13.72
C VAL A 328 7.36 12.79 -12.77
N CYS A 329 7.88 11.70 -13.31
CA CYS A 329 8.37 10.59 -12.50
C CYS A 329 9.63 9.96 -13.13
N PRO A 330 10.41 9.14 -12.40
CA PRO A 330 11.45 8.32 -13.02
C PRO A 330 10.89 7.39 -14.10
N ALA A 331 11.65 7.16 -15.17
CA ALA A 331 11.22 6.31 -16.29
C ALA A 331 10.75 4.91 -15.86
N SER A 332 11.33 4.36 -14.79
CA SER A 332 11.01 3.03 -14.26
C SER A 332 9.61 2.91 -13.65
N VAL A 333 8.96 4.01 -13.26
CA VAL A 333 7.62 4.01 -12.65
C VAL A 333 6.53 4.59 -13.54
N LEU A 334 6.88 5.04 -14.73
CA LEU A 334 5.96 5.69 -15.67
C LEU A 334 4.76 4.79 -16.00
N VAL A 335 5.00 3.52 -16.36
CA VAL A 335 3.94 2.54 -16.66
C VAL A 335 3.08 2.26 -15.42
N ASN A 336 3.70 2.18 -14.25
CA ASN A 336 2.96 1.96 -13.01
C ASN A 336 2.00 3.10 -12.69
N TRP A 337 2.41 4.35 -12.91
CA TRP A 337 1.56 5.52 -12.74
C TRP A 337 0.30 5.45 -13.62
N GLY A 338 0.45 5.08 -14.90
CA GLY A 338 -0.68 4.90 -15.80
C GLY A 338 -1.67 3.85 -15.28
N ARG A 339 -1.18 2.67 -14.92
CA ARG A 339 -2.00 1.58 -14.37
C ARG A 339 -2.69 1.94 -13.06
N GLU A 340 -2.01 2.66 -12.16
CA GLU A 340 -2.58 3.10 -10.89
C GLU A 340 -3.71 4.12 -11.11
N ILE A 341 -3.52 5.09 -12.02
CA ILE A 341 -4.57 6.05 -12.36
C ILE A 341 -5.78 5.34 -12.96
N GLU A 342 -5.60 4.42 -13.90
CA GLU A 342 -6.67 3.64 -14.51
C GLU A 342 -7.39 2.72 -13.51
N LYS A 343 -6.64 2.16 -12.55
CA LYS A 343 -7.19 1.30 -11.50
C LYS A 343 -8.05 2.07 -10.49
N PHE A 344 -7.57 3.24 -10.08
CA PHE A 344 -8.14 4.00 -8.96
C PHE A 344 -8.99 5.20 -9.37
N SER A 345 -9.09 5.50 -10.67
CA SER A 345 -9.93 6.62 -11.13
C SER A 345 -10.48 6.42 -12.55
N ASN A 346 -11.42 7.29 -12.91
CA ASN A 346 -11.93 7.40 -14.27
C ASN A 346 -11.16 8.43 -15.10
N ILE A 347 -10.00 8.91 -14.61
CA ILE A 347 -9.19 9.92 -15.28
C ILE A 347 -8.46 9.27 -16.45
N ARG A 348 -8.62 9.86 -17.65
CA ARG A 348 -7.93 9.41 -18.85
C ARG A 348 -6.44 9.66 -18.75
N THR A 349 -5.61 8.71 -19.16
CA THR A 349 -4.14 8.79 -19.12
C THR A 349 -3.53 9.00 -20.49
N PHE A 350 -2.42 9.74 -20.52
CA PHE A 350 -1.59 9.99 -21.72
C PHE A 350 -0.13 9.82 -21.35
N THR A 351 0.55 8.90 -22.05
CA THR A 351 1.99 8.70 -21.86
C THR A 351 2.75 9.65 -22.77
N LEU A 352 3.53 10.56 -22.16
CA LEU A 352 4.38 11.53 -22.87
C LEU A 352 5.85 11.06 -22.83
N HIS A 353 6.13 9.94 -23.47
CA HIS A 353 7.45 9.32 -23.52
C HIS A 353 7.65 8.51 -24.79
N GLY A 354 8.88 8.48 -25.33
CA GLY A 354 9.24 7.68 -26.49
C GLY A 354 8.76 8.27 -27.84
N ALA A 355 8.45 7.38 -28.77
CA ALA A 355 7.91 7.75 -30.09
C ALA A 355 6.43 8.18 -29.96
N GLY A 356 6.00 9.21 -30.69
CA GLY A 356 4.61 9.68 -30.65
C GLY A 356 4.26 10.60 -29.47
N ILE A 357 5.27 11.14 -28.78
CA ILE A 357 5.08 12.08 -27.67
C ILE A 357 4.28 13.32 -28.11
N GLU A 358 4.49 13.85 -29.31
CA GLU A 358 3.82 15.04 -29.85
C GLU A 358 2.32 14.78 -30.04
N ASP A 359 1.95 13.68 -30.68
CA ASP A 359 0.54 13.30 -30.88
C ASP A 359 -0.19 13.06 -29.53
N SER A 360 0.49 12.43 -28.57
CA SER A 360 -0.07 12.21 -27.24
C SER A 360 -0.23 13.52 -26.48
N PHE A 361 0.71 14.45 -26.64
CA PHE A 361 0.66 15.74 -26.02
C PHE A 361 -0.49 16.60 -26.58
N ASP A 362 -0.68 16.63 -27.91
CA ASP A 362 -1.78 17.38 -28.55
C ASP A 362 -3.15 16.80 -28.17
N ARG A 363 -3.28 15.48 -28.08
CA ARG A 363 -4.52 14.85 -27.59
C ARG A 363 -4.80 15.20 -26.14
N TRP A 364 -3.78 15.17 -25.27
CA TRP A 364 -3.93 15.55 -23.88
C TRP A 364 -4.36 17.00 -23.73
N LYS A 365 -3.75 17.94 -24.49
CA LYS A 365 -4.16 19.35 -24.50
C LYS A 365 -5.63 19.54 -24.84
N GLN A 366 -6.16 18.76 -25.77
CA GLN A 366 -7.55 18.88 -26.23
C GLN A 366 -8.54 18.18 -25.30
N GLN A 367 -8.17 17.05 -24.71
CA GLN A 367 -9.10 16.18 -24.01
C GLN A 367 -8.96 16.24 -22.49
N GLY A 368 -7.89 16.85 -21.99
CA GLY A 368 -7.56 16.83 -20.56
C GLY A 368 -7.19 15.44 -20.03
N GLY A 369 -7.18 15.29 -18.72
CA GLY A 369 -6.78 14.07 -18.03
C GLY A 369 -5.36 14.16 -17.48
N ALA A 370 -4.73 13.03 -17.21
CA ALA A 370 -3.41 12.93 -16.62
C ALA A 370 -2.34 12.59 -17.70
N ALA A 371 -1.45 13.49 -17.94
CA ALA A 371 -0.22 13.24 -18.71
C ALA A 371 0.88 12.73 -17.79
N ILE A 372 1.61 11.69 -18.22
CA ILE A 372 2.67 11.05 -17.45
C ILE A 372 3.95 11.11 -18.28
N THR A 373 5.00 11.71 -17.72
CA THR A 373 6.30 11.87 -18.39
C THR A 373 7.46 11.58 -17.45
N ASN A 374 8.64 11.41 -18.00
CA ASN A 374 9.86 11.28 -17.21
C ASN A 374 10.69 12.57 -17.27
N TYR A 375 11.65 12.69 -16.36
CA TYR A 375 12.52 13.86 -16.25
C TYR A 375 13.30 14.19 -17.53
N GLU A 376 13.68 13.17 -18.31
CA GLU A 376 14.46 13.30 -19.53
C GLU A 376 13.62 13.82 -20.71
N SER A 377 12.33 13.52 -20.71
CA SER A 377 11.40 13.94 -21.79
C SER A 377 10.84 15.34 -21.60
N MET A 378 11.00 15.94 -20.41
CA MET A 378 10.46 17.25 -20.06
C MET A 378 10.78 18.35 -21.09
N GLY A 379 12.01 18.35 -21.63
CA GLY A 379 12.43 19.36 -22.61
C GLY A 379 11.61 19.38 -23.91
N LYS A 380 10.86 18.30 -24.21
CA LYS A 380 10.04 18.21 -25.42
C LYS A 380 8.63 18.79 -25.23
N ILE A 381 8.16 18.89 -23.99
CA ILE A 381 6.77 19.25 -23.69
C ILE A 381 6.64 20.60 -22.99
N VAL A 382 7.68 21.03 -22.26
CA VAL A 382 7.61 22.24 -21.41
C VAL A 382 7.28 23.50 -22.18
N ASP A 383 7.76 23.62 -23.43
CA ASP A 383 7.50 24.78 -24.28
C ASP A 383 6.07 24.83 -24.85
N GLY A 384 5.39 23.70 -24.87
CA GLY A 384 4.00 23.59 -25.32
C GLY A 384 2.97 23.87 -24.22
N ILE A 385 3.40 23.95 -22.96
CA ILE A 385 2.56 24.31 -21.81
C ILE A 385 2.77 25.82 -21.56
N ASP A 386 1.76 26.62 -21.81
CA ASP A 386 1.77 28.08 -21.69
C ASP A 386 0.59 28.58 -20.87
N ASN A 387 0.54 29.90 -20.63
CA ASN A 387 -0.51 30.57 -19.84
C ASN A 387 -1.95 30.29 -20.29
N ARG A 388 -2.17 29.70 -21.47
CA ARG A 388 -3.50 29.33 -21.99
C ARG A 388 -3.92 27.95 -21.49
N MET A 389 -2.96 27.16 -21.03
CA MET A 389 -3.16 25.81 -20.52
C MET A 389 -2.66 25.76 -19.09
N LYS A 390 -3.55 26.05 -18.13
CA LYS A 390 -3.25 25.89 -16.71
C LYS A 390 -3.29 24.41 -16.32
N LEU A 391 -2.28 23.99 -15.59
CA LEU A 391 -2.27 22.68 -14.94
C LEU A 391 -3.06 22.77 -13.64
N ASN A 392 -4.10 21.96 -13.48
CA ASN A 392 -4.82 21.90 -12.21
C ASN A 392 -3.96 21.28 -11.10
N MET A 393 -3.00 20.41 -11.48
CA MET A 393 -2.02 19.88 -10.54
C MET A 393 -0.78 19.39 -11.28
N LEU A 394 0.40 19.82 -10.81
CA LEU A 394 1.71 19.30 -11.18
C LEU A 394 2.22 18.38 -10.09
N ILE A 395 2.51 17.13 -10.44
CA ILE A 395 2.95 16.08 -9.52
C ILE A 395 4.38 15.68 -9.88
N ILE A 396 5.29 15.78 -8.92
CA ILE A 396 6.70 15.44 -9.08
C ILE A 396 7.00 14.25 -8.17
N ASP A 397 7.11 13.07 -8.74
CA ASP A 397 7.45 11.86 -8.00
C ASP A 397 8.97 11.68 -7.88
N GLU A 398 9.41 11.17 -6.73
CA GLU A 398 10.81 11.09 -6.33
C GLU A 398 11.51 12.47 -6.44
N ALA A 399 10.93 13.47 -5.79
CA ALA A 399 11.36 14.88 -5.88
C ALA A 399 12.86 15.12 -5.58
N HIS A 400 13.54 14.17 -4.94
CA HIS A 400 15.00 14.24 -4.74
C HIS A 400 15.78 14.34 -6.07
N TYR A 401 15.17 14.01 -7.22
CA TYR A 401 15.78 14.23 -8.54
C TYR A 401 15.94 15.71 -8.89
N ILE A 402 15.17 16.61 -8.29
CA ILE A 402 15.21 18.07 -8.54
C ILE A 402 15.85 18.87 -7.39
N LYS A 403 16.52 18.20 -6.47
CA LYS A 403 17.20 18.84 -5.33
C LYS A 403 18.33 19.82 -5.72
N ASN A 404 18.93 19.64 -6.90
CA ASN A 404 19.95 20.55 -7.41
C ASN A 404 19.30 21.67 -8.24
N PRO A 405 19.32 22.94 -7.78
CA PRO A 405 18.68 24.06 -8.46
C PRO A 405 19.23 24.35 -9.84
N ASP A 406 20.51 24.00 -10.12
CA ASP A 406 21.19 24.28 -11.38
C ASP A 406 20.94 23.23 -12.46
N ALA A 407 20.36 22.08 -12.10
CA ALA A 407 20.08 21.02 -13.04
C ALA A 407 18.98 21.44 -14.05
N GLN A 408 19.15 21.06 -15.31
CA GLN A 408 18.21 21.40 -16.39
C GLN A 408 16.78 20.95 -16.08
N ARG A 409 16.61 19.73 -15.52
CA ARG A 409 15.31 19.19 -15.10
C ARG A 409 14.64 20.06 -14.03
N THR A 410 15.41 20.62 -13.11
CA THR A 410 14.92 21.54 -12.07
C THR A 410 14.39 22.84 -12.68
N ARG A 411 15.11 23.39 -13.68
CA ARG A 411 14.67 24.59 -14.40
C ARG A 411 13.37 24.37 -15.16
N TYR A 412 13.16 23.19 -15.76
CA TYR A 412 11.91 22.84 -16.43
C TYR A 412 10.74 22.81 -15.43
N ILE A 413 10.92 22.18 -14.26
CA ILE A 413 9.88 22.17 -13.23
C ILE A 413 9.55 23.57 -12.73
N ARG A 414 10.55 24.43 -12.49
CA ARG A 414 10.31 25.84 -12.08
C ARG A 414 9.47 26.62 -13.10
N ARG A 415 9.64 26.34 -14.38
CA ARG A 415 8.83 26.99 -15.41
C ARG A 415 7.38 26.50 -15.35
N LEU A 416 7.15 25.22 -15.12
CA LEU A 416 5.80 24.66 -15.02
C LEU A 416 5.09 25.01 -13.72
N ASP A 417 5.81 25.29 -12.65
CA ASP A 417 5.27 25.75 -11.39
C ASP A 417 4.39 27.00 -11.56
N ASN A 418 4.87 27.99 -12.35
CA ASN A 418 4.13 29.21 -12.64
C ASN A 418 2.82 28.96 -13.43
N GLU A 419 2.72 27.85 -14.14
CA GLU A 419 1.55 27.47 -14.95
C GLU A 419 0.62 26.48 -14.20
N SER A 420 0.93 26.17 -12.94
CA SER A 420 0.22 25.18 -12.14
C SER A 420 -0.62 25.86 -11.04
N GLU A 421 -1.84 25.35 -10.82
CA GLU A 421 -2.67 25.80 -9.70
C GLU A 421 -2.25 25.16 -8.37
N ARG A 422 -1.63 23.98 -8.45
CA ARG A 422 -1.15 23.19 -7.32
C ARG A 422 0.11 22.44 -7.70
N ILE A 423 1.06 22.36 -6.76
CA ILE A 423 2.25 21.52 -6.91
C ILE A 423 2.34 20.49 -5.78
N LEU A 424 2.49 19.23 -6.15
CA LEU A 424 2.72 18.12 -5.25
C LEU A 424 4.11 17.54 -5.49
N LEU A 425 5.02 17.75 -4.57
CA LEU A 425 6.29 17.06 -4.53
C LEU A 425 6.15 15.79 -3.68
N MET A 426 6.61 14.65 -4.16
CA MET A 426 6.59 13.38 -3.42
C MET A 426 7.98 12.80 -3.31
N THR A 427 8.32 12.31 -2.13
CA THR A 427 9.57 11.58 -1.89
C THR A 427 9.39 10.53 -0.81
N GLY A 428 10.07 9.41 -0.95
CA GLY A 428 10.11 8.37 0.10
C GLY A 428 11.38 8.45 0.97
N THR A 429 12.34 9.30 0.58
CA THR A 429 13.59 9.49 1.34
C THR A 429 13.41 10.52 2.45
N PRO A 430 13.92 10.27 3.65
CA PRO A 430 13.86 11.26 4.73
C PRO A 430 14.73 12.47 4.36
N LEU A 431 14.08 13.63 4.26
CA LEU A 431 14.75 14.91 3.97
C LEU A 431 15.21 15.64 5.24
N GLU A 432 14.68 15.22 6.39
CA GLU A 432 14.96 15.82 7.71
C GLU A 432 16.45 15.76 8.05
N ASN A 433 17.17 14.77 7.53
CA ASN A 433 18.59 14.58 7.71
C ASN A 433 19.45 15.43 6.75
N ARG A 434 18.81 16.17 5.81
CA ARG A 434 19.47 17.01 4.82
C ARG A 434 18.67 18.30 4.62
N VAL A 435 18.68 19.14 5.64
CA VAL A 435 17.86 20.37 5.68
C VAL A 435 18.08 21.26 4.46
N GLU A 436 19.30 21.35 3.91
CA GLU A 436 19.56 22.09 2.67
C GLU A 436 18.82 21.50 1.47
N GLU A 437 18.82 20.17 1.30
CA GLU A 437 18.08 19.50 0.21
C GLU A 437 16.57 19.72 0.38
N MET A 438 16.10 19.65 1.62
CA MET A 438 14.71 19.96 1.96
C MET A 438 14.37 21.43 1.63
N CYS A 439 15.22 22.38 2.03
CA CYS A 439 15.01 23.78 1.71
C CYS A 439 14.97 24.04 0.20
N ASN A 440 15.82 23.37 -0.59
CA ASN A 440 15.79 23.49 -2.04
C ASN A 440 14.48 22.97 -2.66
N LEU A 441 13.85 21.95 -2.06
CA LEU A 441 12.54 21.49 -2.48
C LEU A 441 11.41 22.39 -1.97
N LEU A 442 11.54 22.92 -0.75
CA LEU A 442 10.56 23.86 -0.20
C LEU A 442 10.52 25.19 -0.97
N ASP A 443 11.62 25.59 -1.63
CA ASP A 443 11.66 26.75 -2.53
C ASP A 443 10.69 26.62 -3.73
N PHE A 444 10.23 25.42 -4.07
CA PHE A 444 9.16 25.21 -5.05
C PHE A 444 7.78 25.42 -4.47
N VAL A 445 7.53 24.88 -3.28
CA VAL A 445 6.19 24.84 -2.70
C VAL A 445 5.89 26.08 -1.84
N ARG A 446 6.88 26.58 -1.08
CA ARG A 446 6.71 27.73 -0.17
C ARG A 446 8.02 28.50 0.01
N PRO A 447 8.43 29.28 -1.00
CA PRO A 447 9.65 30.09 -0.94
C PRO A 447 9.62 31.11 0.20
N ASP A 448 8.45 31.60 0.61
CA ASP A 448 8.24 32.48 1.73
C ASP A 448 8.64 31.88 3.08
N MET A 449 8.51 30.56 3.25
CA MET A 449 8.85 29.84 4.47
C MET A 449 10.30 29.36 4.50
N THR A 450 10.95 29.18 3.36
CA THR A 450 12.28 28.54 3.27
C THR A 450 13.34 29.29 4.07
N SER A 451 13.34 30.62 4.07
CA SER A 451 14.29 31.42 4.85
C SER A 451 14.11 31.22 6.37
N GLN A 452 12.87 31.13 6.83
CA GLN A 452 12.54 30.89 8.24
C GLN A 452 12.95 29.47 8.66
N ILE A 453 12.69 28.46 7.81
CA ILE A 453 13.05 27.06 8.05
C ILE A 453 14.57 26.92 8.08
N ARG A 454 15.29 27.55 7.15
CA ARG A 454 16.76 27.55 7.11
C ARG A 454 17.38 28.15 8.38
N SER A 455 16.78 29.20 8.95
CA SER A 455 17.25 29.83 10.18
C SER A 455 17.10 28.95 11.44
N VAL A 456 16.17 27.99 11.42
CA VAL A 456 15.91 27.03 12.52
C VAL A 456 16.39 25.62 12.22
N ALA A 457 17.21 25.44 11.19
CA ALA A 457 17.74 24.15 10.77
C ALA A 457 18.51 23.41 11.89
N HIS A 458 19.16 24.15 12.80
CA HIS A 458 19.92 23.60 13.93
C HIS A 458 19.04 22.92 15.01
N ILE A 459 17.72 23.12 14.96
CA ILE A 459 16.74 22.47 15.84
C ILE A 459 15.84 21.48 15.08
N SER A 460 16.30 20.95 13.95
CA SER A 460 15.51 20.09 13.06
C SER A 460 14.90 18.85 13.72
N ASN A 461 15.41 18.45 14.87
CA ASN A 461 14.96 17.30 15.66
C ASN A 461 13.83 17.59 16.64
N LEU A 462 13.62 18.88 16.95
CA LEU A 462 12.65 19.25 17.95
C LEU A 462 11.22 19.26 17.37
N PRO A 463 10.20 18.97 18.17
CA PRO A 463 8.81 19.02 17.77
C PRO A 463 8.41 20.39 17.17
N GLU A 464 8.99 21.47 17.65
CA GLU A 464 8.73 22.82 17.19
C GLU A 464 9.15 23.03 15.72
N PHE A 465 10.23 22.40 15.28
CA PHE A 465 10.64 22.41 13.87
C PHE A 465 9.63 21.67 12.99
N LYS A 466 9.18 20.48 13.43
CA LYS A 466 8.16 19.70 12.71
C LYS A 466 6.83 20.45 12.60
N GLN A 467 6.42 21.14 13.68
CA GLN A 467 5.21 21.95 13.66
C GLN A 467 5.31 23.15 12.66
N LYS A 468 6.49 23.78 12.53
CA LYS A 468 6.71 24.82 11.54
C LYS A 468 6.67 24.30 10.09
N LEU A 469 7.09 23.04 9.87
CA LEU A 469 7.02 22.38 8.58
C LEU A 469 5.61 21.87 8.21
N ALA A 470 4.76 21.64 9.20
CA ALA A 470 3.46 21.04 9.03
C ALA A 470 2.55 21.66 7.95
N PRO A 471 2.58 22.98 7.66
CA PRO A 471 1.82 23.56 6.56
C PRO A 471 2.29 23.16 5.16
N VAL A 472 3.52 22.66 5.01
CA VAL A 472 4.13 22.38 3.68
C VAL A 472 4.67 20.97 3.55
N TYR A 473 4.92 20.28 4.65
CA TYR A 473 5.54 18.97 4.68
C TYR A 473 4.77 17.99 5.56
N LEU A 474 4.30 16.92 4.96
CA LEU A 474 3.66 15.81 5.65
C LEU A 474 4.53 14.56 5.53
N ARG A 475 4.97 14.01 6.66
CA ARG A 475 5.73 12.77 6.73
C ARG A 475 5.17 11.84 7.78
N ARG A 476 4.91 10.59 7.38
CA ARG A 476 4.47 9.50 8.26
C ARG A 476 5.32 8.27 7.99
N THR A 477 5.56 7.49 9.04
CA THR A 477 6.26 6.21 8.96
C THR A 477 5.26 5.05 8.95
N ARG A 478 5.69 3.89 8.46
CA ARG A 478 4.86 2.67 8.47
C ARG A 478 4.44 2.28 9.88
N SER A 479 5.36 2.37 10.84
CA SER A 479 5.09 2.06 12.25
C SER A 479 4.01 2.95 12.86
N GLN A 480 3.86 4.19 12.38
CA GLN A 480 2.82 5.12 12.84
C GLN A 480 1.43 4.81 12.28
N VAL A 481 1.34 4.35 11.02
CA VAL A 481 0.05 4.28 10.32
C VAL A 481 -0.38 2.87 9.89
N LEU A 482 0.54 1.89 9.88
CA LEU A 482 0.29 0.50 9.48
C LEU A 482 0.60 -0.45 10.65
N THR A 483 -0.16 -0.33 11.73
CA THR A 483 0.02 -1.15 12.94
C THR A 483 -0.32 -2.63 12.73
N GLU A 484 -1.03 -2.95 11.65
CA GLU A 484 -1.39 -4.30 11.25
C GLU A 484 -0.26 -5.06 10.54
N LEU A 485 0.79 -4.37 10.08
CA LEU A 485 1.88 -5.07 9.40
C LEU A 485 2.45 -6.19 10.27
N PRO A 486 2.69 -7.37 9.68
CA PRO A 486 3.32 -8.47 10.40
C PRO A 486 4.74 -8.10 10.82
N PRO A 487 5.33 -8.78 11.81
CA PRO A 487 6.71 -8.54 12.19
C PRO A 487 7.66 -8.83 11.04
N ILE A 488 8.76 -8.06 11.01
CA ILE A 488 9.92 -8.30 10.17
C ILE A 488 11.05 -8.82 11.05
N SER A 489 11.75 -9.83 10.57
CA SER A 489 12.95 -10.35 11.23
C SER A 489 14.11 -10.33 10.26
N GLU A 490 15.25 -9.79 10.69
CA GLU A 490 16.50 -9.80 9.93
C GLU A 490 17.45 -10.82 10.54
N LYS A 491 18.12 -11.61 9.70
CA LYS A 491 19.05 -12.66 10.08
C LYS A 491 20.34 -12.56 9.26
N GLU A 492 21.43 -12.65 9.93
CA GLU A 492 22.75 -12.77 9.32
C GLU A 492 23.11 -14.25 9.15
N GLU A 493 23.39 -14.67 7.93
CA GLU A 493 23.77 -16.04 7.59
C GLU A 493 25.27 -16.07 7.26
N TRP A 494 26.05 -16.38 8.26
CA TRP A 494 27.50 -16.44 8.16
C TRP A 494 27.98 -17.78 7.54
N CYS A 495 28.45 -17.70 6.29
CA CYS A 495 28.87 -18.83 5.47
C CYS A 495 30.41 -18.94 5.46
N SER A 496 30.97 -19.98 6.05
CA SER A 496 32.42 -20.23 6.01
C SER A 496 32.84 -20.55 4.58
N MET A 497 33.80 -19.78 4.04
CA MET A 497 34.32 -19.96 2.68
C MET A 497 34.86 -21.36 2.45
N THR A 498 34.56 -21.94 1.29
CA THR A 498 35.21 -23.15 0.79
C THR A 498 36.65 -22.86 0.33
N ALA A 499 37.45 -23.88 0.04
CA ALA A 499 38.77 -23.68 -0.54
C ALA A 499 38.75 -22.93 -1.85
N ASP A 500 37.74 -23.23 -2.71
CA ASP A 500 37.54 -22.59 -3.99
C ASP A 500 37.04 -21.13 -3.84
N ASP A 501 36.17 -20.87 -2.84
CA ASP A 501 35.79 -19.51 -2.49
C ASP A 501 36.97 -18.67 -2.06
N THR A 502 37.84 -19.24 -1.21
CA THR A 502 39.05 -18.59 -0.71
C THR A 502 40.02 -18.28 -1.85
N ALA A 503 40.23 -19.21 -2.76
CA ALA A 503 41.11 -19.01 -3.91
C ALA A 503 40.56 -17.91 -4.84
N ALA A 504 39.25 -17.94 -5.13
CA ALA A 504 38.59 -16.93 -5.95
C ALA A 504 38.60 -15.54 -5.26
N TYR A 505 38.43 -15.48 -3.94
CA TYR A 505 38.49 -14.25 -3.18
C TYR A 505 39.89 -13.64 -3.16
N ILE A 506 40.96 -14.47 -2.95
CA ILE A 506 42.35 -14.01 -3.04
C ILE A 506 42.65 -13.44 -4.42
N ALA A 507 42.20 -14.11 -5.49
CA ALA A 507 42.33 -13.57 -6.84
C ALA A 507 41.62 -12.22 -7.01
N ALA A 508 40.41 -12.07 -6.43
CA ALA A 508 39.69 -10.81 -6.45
C ALA A 508 40.41 -9.69 -5.70
N ILE A 509 41.02 -9.99 -4.55
CA ILE A 509 41.87 -9.04 -3.78
C ILE A 509 43.04 -8.58 -4.65
N GLY A 510 43.70 -9.47 -5.38
CA GLY A 510 44.78 -9.15 -6.30
C GLY A 510 44.42 -8.14 -7.37
N THR A 511 43.13 -8.04 -7.77
CA THR A 511 42.66 -7.04 -8.72
C THR A 511 42.56 -5.63 -8.12
N LYS A 512 42.61 -5.49 -6.81
CA LYS A 512 42.35 -4.23 -6.06
C LYS A 512 41.00 -3.58 -6.38
N SER A 513 40.05 -4.36 -6.87
CA SER A 513 38.71 -3.92 -7.21
C SER A 513 37.74 -4.17 -6.06
N PHE A 514 37.33 -3.11 -5.39
CA PHE A 514 36.27 -3.17 -4.36
C PHE A 514 35.02 -3.90 -4.83
N GLN A 515 34.59 -3.60 -6.06
CA GLN A 515 33.39 -4.21 -6.65
C GLN A 515 33.54 -5.72 -6.86
N THR A 516 34.74 -6.19 -7.20
CA THR A 516 34.99 -7.62 -7.37
C THR A 516 35.04 -8.32 -6.01
N MET A 517 35.71 -7.72 -5.02
CA MET A 517 35.81 -8.27 -3.66
C MET A 517 34.43 -8.43 -2.98
N ARG A 518 33.51 -7.53 -3.20
CA ARG A 518 32.12 -7.61 -2.65
C ARG A 518 31.32 -8.80 -3.15
N ARG A 519 31.77 -9.50 -4.17
CA ARG A 519 31.12 -10.69 -4.72
C ARG A 519 31.65 -11.98 -4.11
N VAL A 520 32.22 -11.90 -2.92
CA VAL A 520 32.76 -13.06 -2.20
C VAL A 520 31.76 -14.23 -2.21
N SER A 521 32.26 -15.44 -2.48
CA SER A 521 31.49 -16.68 -2.65
C SER A 521 30.48 -16.68 -3.82
N PHE A 522 30.47 -15.63 -4.67
CA PHE A 522 29.74 -15.57 -5.95
C PHE A 522 30.66 -15.31 -7.15
N LEU A 523 31.97 -15.49 -6.96
CA LEU A 523 33.00 -15.27 -7.99
C LEU A 523 33.18 -16.48 -8.91
N GLN A 524 32.80 -17.66 -8.46
CA GLN A 524 32.88 -18.92 -9.20
C GLN A 524 31.79 -19.01 -10.26
N GLU A 525 32.03 -19.77 -11.33
CA GLU A 525 31.00 -20.02 -12.35
C GLU A 525 29.94 -21.02 -11.85
N ASP A 526 30.40 -22.04 -11.13
CA ASP A 526 29.52 -23.02 -10.48
C ASP A 526 29.37 -22.70 -8.98
N LEU A 527 28.17 -22.28 -8.62
CA LEU A 527 27.85 -21.92 -7.24
C LEU A 527 27.39 -23.11 -6.38
N THR A 528 27.32 -24.32 -6.91
CA THR A 528 26.94 -25.52 -6.13
C THR A 528 27.98 -25.86 -5.06
N GLU A 529 29.23 -25.48 -5.29
CA GLU A 529 30.34 -25.68 -4.36
C GLU A 529 30.69 -24.42 -3.54
N SER A 530 30.02 -23.27 -3.83
CA SER A 530 30.25 -22.05 -3.06
C SER A 530 29.48 -22.03 -1.75
N ALA A 531 30.02 -21.44 -0.71
CA ALA A 531 29.41 -21.41 0.62
C ALA A 531 28.07 -20.68 0.62
N LYS A 532 28.00 -19.45 0.05
CA LYS A 532 26.75 -18.69 -0.06
C LYS A 532 25.79 -19.32 -1.04
N GLY A 533 26.26 -19.96 -2.12
CA GLY A 533 25.41 -20.66 -3.08
C GLY A 533 24.70 -21.85 -2.45
N ARG A 534 25.38 -22.67 -1.66
CA ARG A 534 24.78 -23.77 -0.89
C ARG A 534 23.71 -23.23 0.08
N ARG A 535 24.05 -22.21 0.88
CA ARG A 535 23.12 -21.64 1.85
C ARG A 535 21.91 -21.03 1.18
N LEU A 536 22.08 -20.40 0.01
CA LEU A 536 20.96 -19.88 -0.81
C LEU A 536 20.00 -21.02 -1.22
N LEU A 537 20.52 -22.17 -1.65
CA LEU A 537 19.67 -23.31 -2.01
C LEU A 537 18.93 -23.86 -0.80
N GLU A 538 19.58 -23.99 0.36
CA GLU A 538 18.94 -24.41 1.62
C GLU A 538 17.79 -23.47 2.01
N LEU A 539 18.00 -22.14 1.95
CA LEU A 539 16.96 -21.16 2.22
C LEU A 539 15.79 -21.25 1.22
N CYS A 540 16.08 -21.56 -0.04
CA CYS A 540 15.04 -21.81 -1.02
C CYS A 540 14.26 -23.11 -0.74
N ASP A 541 14.92 -24.14 -0.20
CA ASP A 541 14.26 -25.38 0.25
C ASP A 541 13.40 -25.13 1.50
N GLU A 542 13.87 -24.31 2.44
CA GLU A 542 13.08 -23.83 3.58
C GLU A 542 11.84 -23.07 3.10
N ALA A 543 11.97 -22.17 2.10
CA ALA A 543 10.84 -21.45 1.53
C ALA A 543 9.78 -22.39 0.94
N VAL A 544 10.21 -23.46 0.24
CA VAL A 544 9.28 -24.49 -0.29
C VAL A 544 8.56 -25.21 0.85
N ALA A 545 9.30 -25.62 1.89
CA ALA A 545 8.75 -26.34 3.03
C ALA A 545 7.73 -25.51 3.83
N GLU A 546 7.96 -24.20 3.92
CA GLU A 546 7.08 -23.25 4.61
C GLU A 546 5.95 -22.69 3.72
N GLY A 547 5.86 -23.08 2.46
CA GLY A 547 4.89 -22.55 1.51
C GLY A 547 5.04 -21.05 1.27
N ARG A 548 6.28 -20.56 1.17
CA ARG A 548 6.62 -19.15 1.00
C ARG A 548 7.25 -18.91 -0.37
N LYS A 549 7.12 -17.69 -0.86
CA LYS A 549 7.84 -17.21 -2.05
C LYS A 549 9.01 -16.36 -1.60
N ALA A 550 10.13 -16.47 -2.30
CA ALA A 550 11.35 -15.75 -1.99
C ALA A 550 11.70 -14.74 -3.09
N VAL A 551 12.32 -13.63 -2.68
CA VAL A 551 13.01 -12.73 -3.59
C VAL A 551 14.47 -12.66 -3.21
N VAL A 552 15.36 -12.81 -4.20
CA VAL A 552 16.81 -12.75 -4.03
C VAL A 552 17.34 -11.50 -4.69
N TYR A 553 18.05 -10.68 -3.91
CA TYR A 553 18.61 -9.41 -4.35
C TYR A 553 20.13 -9.50 -4.49
N SER A 554 20.65 -8.97 -5.60
CA SER A 554 22.06 -8.64 -5.76
C SER A 554 22.24 -7.31 -6.47
N PHE A 555 23.30 -6.59 -6.15
CA PHE A 555 23.71 -5.39 -6.87
C PHE A 555 24.28 -5.73 -8.26
N TYR A 556 24.87 -6.93 -8.39
CA TYR A 556 25.68 -7.35 -9.53
C TYR A 556 24.88 -8.21 -10.51
N ARG A 557 24.87 -7.81 -11.78
CA ARG A 557 24.22 -8.59 -12.86
C ARG A 557 24.85 -9.98 -13.04
N GLU A 558 26.17 -10.07 -12.91
CA GLU A 558 26.87 -11.34 -13.02
C GLU A 558 26.50 -12.30 -11.88
N THR A 559 26.33 -11.80 -10.65
CA THR A 559 25.83 -12.61 -9.53
C THR A 559 24.40 -13.08 -9.84
N ILE A 560 23.53 -12.20 -10.33
CA ILE A 560 22.15 -12.57 -10.74
C ILE A 560 22.19 -13.68 -11.79
N ALA A 561 23.03 -13.57 -12.82
CA ALA A 561 23.14 -14.58 -13.87
C ALA A 561 23.60 -15.95 -13.33
N ARG A 562 24.58 -15.98 -12.43
CA ARG A 562 25.07 -17.20 -11.79
C ARG A 562 24.02 -17.81 -10.85
N VAL A 563 23.37 -16.99 -10.04
CA VAL A 563 22.28 -17.44 -9.17
C VAL A 563 21.09 -17.95 -9.98
N HIS A 564 20.77 -17.33 -11.12
CA HIS A 564 19.77 -17.84 -12.05
C HIS A 564 20.11 -19.25 -12.55
N LYS A 565 21.36 -19.47 -12.95
CA LYS A 565 21.84 -20.81 -13.35
C LYS A 565 21.73 -21.82 -12.20
N LEU A 566 22.08 -21.40 -10.97
CA LEU A 566 21.99 -22.24 -9.77
C LEU A 566 20.56 -22.65 -9.45
N LEU A 567 19.62 -21.71 -9.48
CA LEU A 567 18.21 -21.95 -9.11
C LEU A 567 17.45 -22.72 -10.21
N GLY A 568 17.83 -22.57 -11.48
CA GLY A 568 17.20 -23.25 -12.62
C GLY A 568 15.67 -23.03 -12.62
N LYS A 569 14.89 -24.12 -12.58
CA LYS A 569 13.42 -24.10 -12.65
C LYS A 569 12.73 -23.47 -11.41
N ARG A 570 13.43 -23.23 -10.32
CA ARG A 570 12.88 -22.54 -9.13
C ARG A 570 12.73 -21.03 -9.38
N CYS A 571 13.56 -20.48 -10.29
CA CYS A 571 13.48 -19.08 -10.67
C CYS A 571 12.29 -18.86 -11.59
N SER A 572 11.32 -18.07 -11.16
CA SER A 572 10.12 -17.69 -11.92
C SER A 572 10.31 -16.43 -12.76
N GLY A 573 11.38 -15.67 -12.53
CA GLY A 573 11.69 -14.47 -13.30
C GLY A 573 12.93 -13.75 -12.80
N VAL A 574 13.48 -12.90 -13.68
CA VAL A 574 14.67 -12.07 -13.40
C VAL A 574 14.35 -10.62 -13.74
N ILE A 575 14.57 -9.71 -12.80
CA ILE A 575 14.44 -8.27 -12.99
C ILE A 575 15.82 -7.63 -12.85
N SER A 576 16.38 -7.18 -13.96
CA SER A 576 17.67 -6.47 -14.04
C SER A 576 17.51 -5.15 -14.78
N GLY A 577 18.59 -4.37 -14.87
CA GLY A 577 18.61 -3.14 -15.64
C GLY A 577 18.34 -3.35 -17.13
N ASP A 578 18.56 -4.57 -17.67
CA ASP A 578 18.35 -4.90 -19.08
C ASP A 578 16.88 -5.19 -19.42
N VAL A 579 16.04 -5.43 -18.42
CA VAL A 579 14.60 -5.70 -18.60
C VAL A 579 13.87 -4.39 -18.77
N ALA A 580 13.10 -4.26 -19.87
CA ALA A 580 12.29 -3.07 -20.13
C ALA A 580 11.25 -2.84 -19.02
N ALA A 581 10.90 -1.57 -18.76
CA ALA A 581 9.99 -1.23 -17.67
C ALA A 581 8.61 -1.90 -17.84
N GLU A 582 8.14 -2.00 -19.06
CA GLU A 582 6.87 -2.63 -19.45
C GLU A 582 6.84 -4.14 -19.13
N GLU A 583 7.97 -4.83 -19.30
CA GLU A 583 8.09 -6.27 -19.07
C GLU A 583 8.19 -6.63 -17.58
N ARG A 584 8.77 -5.74 -16.76
CA ARG A 584 8.99 -5.99 -15.33
C ARG A 584 7.71 -6.32 -14.58
N GLN A 585 6.62 -5.62 -14.91
CA GLN A 585 5.33 -5.88 -14.26
C GLN A 585 4.76 -7.24 -14.66
N GLY A 586 4.90 -7.65 -15.91
CA GLY A 586 4.51 -9.00 -16.34
C GLY A 586 5.26 -10.11 -15.61
N ILE A 587 6.56 -9.91 -15.34
CA ILE A 587 7.36 -10.84 -14.53
C ILE A 587 6.85 -10.91 -13.10
N ILE A 588 6.48 -9.76 -12.49
CA ILE A 588 5.95 -9.72 -11.11
C ILE A 588 4.57 -10.38 -11.04
N ASP A 589 3.71 -10.14 -12.02
CA ASP A 589 2.39 -10.74 -12.10
C ASP A 589 2.52 -12.28 -12.23
N ALA A 590 3.40 -12.74 -13.10
CA ALA A 590 3.71 -14.16 -13.25
C ALA A 590 4.30 -14.78 -11.97
N PHE A 591 5.19 -14.07 -11.26
CA PHE A 591 5.70 -14.49 -9.95
C PHE A 591 4.60 -14.54 -8.89
N SER A 592 3.70 -13.55 -8.89
CA SER A 592 2.59 -13.51 -7.93
C SER A 592 1.62 -14.66 -8.11
N ASP A 593 1.42 -15.11 -9.35
CA ASP A 593 0.55 -16.24 -9.69
C ASP A 593 1.29 -17.61 -9.68
N ALA A 594 2.64 -17.60 -9.57
CA ALA A 594 3.45 -18.80 -9.51
C ALA A 594 3.16 -19.63 -8.24
N LYS A 595 3.49 -20.91 -8.26
CA LYS A 595 3.36 -21.80 -7.09
C LYS A 595 4.24 -21.35 -5.91
N GLU A 596 3.88 -21.79 -4.72
CA GLU A 596 4.70 -21.62 -3.52
C GLU A 596 6.10 -22.23 -3.71
N GLY A 597 7.11 -21.64 -3.07
CA GLY A 597 8.51 -21.99 -3.28
C GLY A 597 9.18 -21.36 -4.51
N SER A 598 8.43 -20.59 -5.32
CA SER A 598 9.00 -19.85 -6.43
C SER A 598 9.93 -18.72 -5.97
N VAL A 599 10.99 -18.47 -6.73
CA VAL A 599 12.01 -17.45 -6.44
C VAL A 599 12.03 -16.40 -7.53
N LEU A 600 12.01 -15.13 -7.16
CA LEU A 600 12.23 -14.00 -8.06
C LEU A 600 13.65 -13.47 -7.85
N LEU A 601 14.42 -13.26 -8.92
CA LEU A 601 15.73 -12.62 -8.85
C LEU A 601 15.62 -11.15 -9.22
N CYS A 602 16.17 -10.28 -8.39
CA CYS A 602 16.12 -8.84 -8.61
C CYS A 602 17.50 -8.20 -8.46
N GLN A 603 17.89 -7.38 -9.42
CA GLN A 603 18.97 -6.44 -9.22
C GLN A 603 18.50 -5.31 -8.30
N VAL A 604 19.22 -4.99 -7.23
CA VAL A 604 18.81 -4.00 -6.21
C VAL A 604 18.37 -2.69 -6.84
N GLN A 605 19.15 -2.16 -7.80
CA GLN A 605 18.83 -0.90 -8.47
C GLN A 605 17.59 -1.00 -9.38
N ALA A 606 17.40 -2.09 -10.10
CA ALA A 606 16.29 -2.30 -11.02
C ALA A 606 15.01 -2.73 -10.28
N GLY A 607 15.15 -3.54 -9.25
CA GLY A 607 14.06 -4.00 -8.39
C GLY A 607 13.65 -2.98 -7.33
N GLY A 608 14.48 -1.95 -7.08
CA GLY A 608 14.29 -0.95 -6.04
C GLY A 608 13.33 0.20 -6.37
N VAL A 609 12.79 0.32 -7.59
CA VAL A 609 11.97 1.48 -7.99
C VAL A 609 10.59 1.06 -8.48
N GLY A 610 9.54 1.45 -7.76
CA GLY A 610 8.13 1.41 -8.18
C GLY A 610 7.45 0.04 -8.26
N LEU A 611 8.17 -1.08 -8.05
CA LEU A 611 7.63 -2.42 -8.19
C LEU A 611 6.89 -2.89 -6.92
N ASN A 612 5.93 -3.79 -7.06
CA ASN A 612 5.20 -4.40 -5.95
C ASN A 612 5.45 -5.91 -5.88
N ILE A 613 6.30 -6.35 -4.93
CA ILE A 613 6.74 -7.75 -4.78
C ILE A 613 6.19 -8.35 -3.47
N GLN A 614 5.05 -7.90 -3.01
CA GLN A 614 4.47 -8.35 -1.71
C GLN A 614 4.04 -9.82 -1.69
N ALA A 615 4.01 -10.51 -2.82
CA ALA A 615 3.81 -11.95 -2.87
C ALA A 615 4.96 -12.74 -2.21
N ALA A 616 6.17 -12.14 -2.12
CA ALA A 616 7.28 -12.71 -1.37
C ALA A 616 7.14 -12.40 0.11
N SER A 617 7.59 -13.33 0.94
CA SER A 617 7.73 -13.15 2.40
C SER A 617 9.11 -13.56 2.93
N MET A 618 9.96 -14.07 2.04
CA MET A 618 11.38 -14.31 2.30
C MET A 618 12.21 -13.42 1.38
N VAL A 619 13.16 -12.68 1.95
CA VAL A 619 14.06 -11.78 1.24
C VAL A 619 15.48 -12.24 1.50
N ILE A 620 16.29 -12.41 0.45
CA ILE A 620 17.68 -12.86 0.58
C ILE A 620 18.58 -11.85 -0.14
N PHE A 621 19.52 -11.26 0.58
CA PHE A 621 20.55 -10.41 0.01
C PHE A 621 21.85 -11.22 -0.18
N CYS A 622 22.34 -11.28 -1.41
CA CYS A 622 23.57 -12.00 -1.76
C CYS A 622 24.82 -11.35 -1.15
N GLU A 623 24.80 -10.02 -0.98
CA GLU A 623 25.89 -9.23 -0.43
C GLU A 623 25.37 -8.00 0.33
N PRO A 624 26.15 -7.46 1.31
CA PRO A 624 25.84 -6.22 1.99
C PRO A 624 25.77 -5.03 1.01
N GLN A 625 24.83 -4.14 1.20
CA GLN A 625 24.74 -2.92 0.37
C GLN A 625 25.62 -1.81 0.95
N ILE A 626 26.06 -0.87 0.11
CA ILE A 626 26.95 0.23 0.55
C ILE A 626 26.20 1.25 1.41
N LYS A 627 24.90 1.41 1.14
CA LYS A 627 24.03 2.38 1.83
C LYS A 627 22.81 1.64 2.40
N PRO A 628 22.44 1.88 3.67
CA PRO A 628 21.22 1.30 4.27
C PRO A 628 19.96 1.60 3.44
N SER A 629 19.89 2.79 2.81
CA SER A 629 18.76 3.19 1.98
C SER A 629 18.48 2.24 0.81
N LEU A 630 19.49 1.60 0.22
CA LEU A 630 19.33 0.62 -0.87
C LEU A 630 18.66 -0.65 -0.38
N THR A 631 19.09 -1.15 0.80
CA THR A 631 18.46 -2.30 1.47
C THR A 631 17.01 -2.01 1.77
N TRP A 632 16.73 -0.84 2.36
CA TRP A 632 15.36 -0.42 2.68
C TRP A 632 14.49 -0.19 1.44
N GLN A 633 15.05 0.35 0.36
CA GLN A 633 14.32 0.45 -0.91
C GLN A 633 13.90 -0.91 -1.45
N ALA A 634 14.82 -1.88 -1.50
CA ALA A 634 14.52 -3.23 -1.95
C ALA A 634 13.48 -3.91 -1.02
N LEU A 635 13.68 -3.81 0.30
CA LEU A 635 12.78 -4.38 1.29
C LEU A 635 11.38 -3.77 1.25
N SER A 636 11.26 -2.47 1.01
CA SER A 636 9.97 -1.77 0.91
C SER A 636 9.09 -2.23 -0.27
N ARG A 637 9.61 -3.03 -1.19
CA ARG A 637 8.85 -3.67 -2.28
C ARG A 637 8.14 -4.94 -1.81
N VAL A 638 8.64 -5.56 -0.77
CA VAL A 638 8.08 -6.76 -0.13
C VAL A 638 7.31 -6.38 1.14
N TYR A 639 7.95 -5.61 2.02
CA TYR A 639 7.38 -5.16 3.29
C TYR A 639 6.68 -3.81 3.13
N ARG A 640 5.43 -3.87 2.75
CA ARG A 640 4.59 -2.71 2.47
C ARG A 640 3.14 -2.95 2.83
N MET A 641 2.31 -1.91 2.72
CA MET A 641 0.86 -2.00 2.92
C MET A 641 0.28 -3.18 2.13
N GLY A 642 -0.44 -4.06 2.83
CA GLY A 642 -1.00 -5.28 2.26
C GLY A 642 -0.15 -6.53 2.43
N GLN A 643 1.05 -6.45 3.02
CA GLN A 643 1.78 -7.65 3.41
C GLN A 643 1.09 -8.34 4.59
N VAL A 644 0.71 -9.58 4.40
CA VAL A 644 -0.05 -10.38 5.37
C VAL A 644 0.77 -11.50 6.03
N ARG A 645 1.95 -11.78 5.50
CA ARG A 645 2.88 -12.80 6.02
C ARG A 645 4.06 -12.17 6.73
N ASN A 646 4.56 -12.80 7.79
CA ASN A 646 5.81 -12.39 8.44
C ASN A 646 6.94 -12.37 7.40
N VAL A 647 7.68 -11.26 7.35
CA VAL A 647 8.80 -11.12 6.43
C VAL A 647 10.10 -11.48 7.14
N THR A 648 10.83 -12.42 6.56
CA THR A 648 12.19 -12.77 7.03
C THR A 648 13.20 -12.33 6.00
N VAL A 649 14.19 -11.58 6.45
CA VAL A 649 15.29 -11.05 5.64
C VAL A 649 16.57 -11.79 6.01
N TYR A 650 17.25 -12.35 5.03
CA TYR A 650 18.52 -13.05 5.19
C TYR A 650 19.63 -12.27 4.49
N HIS A 651 20.70 -12.00 5.20
CA HIS A 651 21.93 -11.43 4.68
C HIS A 651 23.00 -12.52 4.60
N LEU A 652 23.40 -12.92 3.38
CA LEU A 652 24.44 -13.91 3.17
C LEU A 652 25.81 -13.25 3.32
N LEU A 653 26.59 -13.69 4.29
CA LEU A 653 27.87 -13.10 4.70
C LEU A 653 28.98 -14.15 4.77
N CYS A 654 30.21 -13.74 4.52
CA CYS A 654 31.41 -14.58 4.77
C CYS A 654 32.26 -13.95 5.85
N PRO A 655 32.59 -14.68 6.91
CA PRO A 655 33.52 -14.20 7.95
C PRO A 655 34.91 -13.96 7.37
N ASP A 656 35.66 -13.09 8.03
CA ASP A 656 37.04 -12.74 7.66
C ASP A 656 37.20 -12.01 6.31
N THR A 657 36.10 -11.61 5.66
CA THR A 657 36.12 -10.97 4.35
C THR A 657 35.62 -9.51 4.43
N ILE A 658 35.51 -8.88 3.25
CA ILE A 658 34.95 -7.54 3.11
C ILE A 658 33.50 -7.44 3.61
N ASP A 659 32.75 -8.54 3.66
CA ASP A 659 31.36 -8.55 4.14
C ASP A 659 31.30 -8.15 5.61
N GLU A 660 32.21 -8.65 6.45
CA GLU A 660 32.30 -8.31 7.87
C GLU A 660 32.57 -6.83 8.09
N ASP A 661 33.56 -6.28 7.38
CA ASP A 661 33.85 -4.85 7.45
C ASP A 661 32.70 -3.98 6.96
N MET A 662 31.95 -4.44 5.95
CA MET A 662 30.78 -3.73 5.42
C MET A 662 29.60 -3.73 6.39
N ILE A 663 29.33 -4.84 7.08
CA ILE A 663 28.26 -4.90 8.08
C ILE A 663 28.57 -3.95 9.24
N LEU A 664 29.79 -3.98 9.78
CA LEU A 664 30.22 -3.05 10.83
C LEU A 664 30.04 -1.58 10.40
N ARG A 665 30.40 -1.26 9.15
CA ARG A 665 30.22 0.08 8.61
C ARG A 665 28.74 0.48 8.45
N LEU A 666 27.89 -0.48 8.05
CA LEU A 666 26.43 -0.26 7.95
C LEU A 666 25.80 -0.02 9.32
N GLU A 667 26.22 -0.77 10.34
CA GLU A 667 25.79 -0.55 11.73
C GLU A 667 26.20 0.84 12.25
N GLU A 668 27.45 1.25 12.02
CA GLU A 668 27.92 2.60 12.36
C GLU A 668 27.09 3.67 11.65
N LYS A 669 26.80 3.48 10.34
CA LYS A 669 25.97 4.39 9.57
C LYS A 669 24.51 4.36 10.03
N GLN A 670 23.98 3.21 10.46
CA GLN A 670 22.65 3.09 11.02
C GLN A 670 22.54 3.78 12.37
N ILE A 671 23.49 3.57 13.27
CA ILE A 671 23.58 4.25 14.56
C ILE A 671 23.74 5.77 14.35
N SER A 672 24.59 6.17 13.42
CA SER A 672 24.69 7.55 12.97
C SER A 672 23.38 8.05 12.40
N PHE A 673 22.73 7.30 11.53
CA PHE A 673 21.45 7.65 10.93
C PHE A 673 20.35 7.80 12.00
N ASP A 674 20.30 6.91 12.96
CA ASP A 674 19.36 6.93 14.08
C ASP A 674 19.71 7.99 15.14
N SER A 675 21.01 8.25 15.36
CA SER A 675 21.52 9.29 16.27
C SER A 675 21.63 10.66 15.61
N PHE A 676 21.96 10.73 14.29
CA PHE A 676 22.04 11.96 13.49
C PHE A 676 20.67 12.35 12.86
N ALA A 677 19.67 11.50 12.91
CA ALA A 677 18.31 12.04 12.95
C ALA A 677 18.23 13.13 14.05
N ASN A 678 19.21 13.19 14.90
CA ASN A 678 19.37 14.13 15.97
C ASN A 678 20.46 15.20 15.80
N GLU A 679 21.44 15.14 14.89
CA GLU A 679 22.46 16.20 14.72
C GLU A 679 23.00 16.37 13.29
N SER A 680 22.84 17.56 12.78
CA SER A 680 23.67 18.41 11.88
C SER A 680 23.71 18.27 10.35
N VAL A 681 23.70 19.47 9.80
CA VAL A 681 23.64 20.04 8.45
C VAL A 681 24.84 19.74 7.51
N VAL A 682 25.92 19.12 7.95
CA VAL A 682 27.20 19.08 7.20
C VAL A 682 27.52 17.74 6.52
N ALA A 683 26.71 16.70 6.72
CA ALA A 683 27.07 15.31 6.43
C ALA A 683 27.14 14.89 4.94
N GLY A 684 26.47 15.56 4.02
CA GLY A 684 26.28 15.05 2.65
C GLY A 684 27.51 15.04 1.73
N ALA A 685 28.37 16.05 1.80
CA ALA A 685 29.60 16.10 1.00
C ALA A 685 30.77 15.31 1.64
N TYR A 686 30.76 15.23 2.96
CA TYR A 686 31.72 14.43 3.74
C TYR A 686 31.56 12.93 3.50
N ASP A 687 30.32 12.47 3.32
CA ASP A 687 30.02 11.03 3.19
C ASP A 687 30.63 10.39 1.93
N ASP A 688 30.62 11.10 0.79
CA ASP A 688 31.19 10.56 -0.47
C ASP A 688 32.73 10.55 -0.48
N ILE A 689 33.36 11.50 0.22
CA ILE A 689 34.83 11.57 0.36
C ILE A 689 35.30 10.53 1.39
N MET A 690 34.66 10.46 2.54
CA MET A 690 34.96 9.47 3.58
C MET A 690 34.72 8.03 3.11
N ASP A 691 33.69 7.80 2.26
CA ASP A 691 33.46 6.47 1.69
C ASP A 691 34.61 6.05 0.75
N ARG A 692 35.23 6.97 0.01
CA ARG A 692 36.37 6.67 -0.86
C ARG A 692 37.62 6.35 -0.06
N GLU A 693 37.94 7.11 0.98
CA GLU A 693 39.06 6.84 1.88
C GLU A 693 38.90 5.50 2.59
N TRP A 694 37.73 5.26 3.17
CA TRP A 694 37.36 4.01 3.81
C TRP A 694 37.50 2.80 2.85
N ILE A 695 37.01 2.92 1.60
CA ILE A 695 37.16 1.87 0.58
C ILE A 695 38.65 1.56 0.31
N ASN A 696 39.50 2.59 0.20
CA ASN A 696 40.92 2.39 -0.04
C ASN A 696 41.60 1.72 1.15
N ASP A 697 41.28 2.12 2.37
CA ASP A 697 41.80 1.50 3.60
C ASP A 697 41.37 0.04 3.72
N LEU A 698 40.10 -0.23 3.36
CA LEU A 698 39.58 -1.60 3.36
C LEU A 698 40.28 -2.50 2.34
N ILE A 699 40.48 -2.02 1.11
CA ILE A 699 41.26 -2.76 0.10
C ILE A 699 42.67 -3.05 0.61
N LYS A 700 43.31 -2.07 1.26
CA LYS A 700 44.63 -2.23 1.84
C LYS A 700 44.64 -3.28 2.95
N LYS A 701 43.67 -3.22 3.88
CA LYS A 701 43.50 -4.19 4.98
C LYS A 701 43.36 -5.61 4.46
N GLN A 702 42.52 -5.83 3.44
CA GLN A 702 42.31 -7.14 2.84
C GLN A 702 43.57 -7.65 2.10
N ASN A 703 44.28 -6.73 1.40
CA ASN A 703 45.55 -7.09 0.76
C ASN A 703 46.62 -7.55 1.80
N GLU A 704 46.79 -6.80 2.90
CA GLU A 704 47.72 -7.15 3.96
C GLU A 704 47.39 -8.48 4.63
N LYS A 705 46.09 -8.79 4.78
CA LYS A 705 45.60 -10.04 5.38
C LYS A 705 45.84 -11.26 4.50
N TYR A 706 45.53 -11.18 3.20
CA TYR A 706 45.51 -12.35 2.31
C TYR A 706 46.72 -12.44 1.36
N LEU A 707 47.38 -11.33 1.09
CA LEU A 707 48.54 -11.23 0.22
C LEU A 707 49.71 -10.53 0.97
N PRO A 708 50.16 -11.06 2.13
CA PRO A 708 51.23 -10.46 2.86
C PRO A 708 52.44 -10.38 1.94
N THR A 709 53.04 -9.16 1.80
CA THR A 709 54.31 -9.00 1.10
C THR A 709 55.33 -9.85 1.83
N VAL A 710 55.84 -10.91 1.19
CA VAL A 710 56.96 -11.69 1.70
C VAL A 710 58.14 -10.74 1.70
N LEU A 711 58.53 -10.25 2.89
CA LEU A 711 59.76 -9.49 3.13
C LEU A 711 60.98 -10.37 2.94
#